data_65f80f47ce0a170536caf52d9f982a43
#
_entry.id   65f80f47ce0a170536caf52d9f982a43
#
_cell.length_a   1.000
_cell.length_b   1.000
_cell.length_c   1.000
_cell.angle_alpha   90.00
_cell.angle_beta   90.00
_cell.angle_gamma   90.00
#
_symmetry.space_group_name_H-M   'P 1'
#
loop_
_entity.id
_entity.type
_entity.pdbx_description
1 polymer ?
#
loop_
_entity_poly.entity_id
_entity_poly.type
_entity_poly.pdbx_seq_one_letter_code
_entity_poly.pdbx_strand_id
1 'polypeptide(L)'
;MQTGRTEKIGNVVLDYSHYPEQDFYCDGASEDALLELVKTIPPREYPQEIYKAASWEVLYHLSDLRENIVGWLPVDKSMKVLEIGSGCGAITGSLAQKAGSVTCVDLSKKRSLINAYRHQDCDNVTIHVGNFSDIEPDLPTDYDFVCLIGVFEYGQSYIGGKTPFHDFYRIIKKHVKSDGHIVIAIENKLGLKYWAGCREDHVGTFFSGLEDYPQGGAARTFSRSGLEKILKECGETEYHFYYPYPDYKFMTTLYSDRYLPKVGELSNNLRNFDRDRMLLFDEKKVFDMLIREGLFGQYSNSFLVMTGPMTDIVYSRFSNDRAEHLSIRTDILEKGGKHLVRKYPSNPAAAPHIEALAENESIFTERFKDSTLSVNRLELKRTADGLPFAEIEYLENNRTLEELLDECLQNNDEAGFDKLFDRYCKIAAWKAEGTKQDYDLTFPNICVQSDIWTMIDYEWTTDKLTPQQIISRALNCYGQEDPVRMEHPIVKKHLEALGIGKEQMRELSEKELAFQHFVLQEKDGRSRTALGQLRHLIGNRAVPYQEFFARADRKKVQVFEDFGAGYTPEHSYYQYDAYEADDLINARIICKAGTKAIRLDPAELPCLVQIHGIEWRGKALTRAQLDQCLSTNGQVLADTPSHVPTVLFETGDPNISVRLDCLDNEATDGEALIIRAQIAWLSAEMLQDIQARLAAAARRKGFWFQR
;
A
#
# COMPACT_ATOMS: atom_id res chain seq x y z
N MET A 1 0.46 39.01 -25.84
CA MET A 1 0.46 37.55 -25.84
C MET A 1 1.90 37.13 -25.60
N GLN A 2 2.26 36.71 -24.39
CA GLN A 2 3.53 36.04 -24.15
C GLN A 2 3.47 34.69 -24.90
N THR A 3 4.42 34.45 -25.79
CA THR A 3 4.58 33.14 -26.42
C THR A 3 4.79 32.11 -25.29
N GLY A 4 3.85 31.21 -25.12
CA GLY A 4 3.88 30.19 -24.08
C GLY A 4 5.23 29.48 -24.06
N ARG A 5 5.84 29.36 -22.88
CA ARG A 5 7.08 28.62 -22.67
C ARG A 5 6.75 27.16 -22.54
N THR A 6 6.92 26.38 -23.61
CA THR A 6 6.69 24.93 -23.61
C THR A 6 8.02 24.19 -23.70
N GLU A 7 8.07 23.00 -23.07
CA GLU A 7 9.16 22.03 -23.15
C GLU A 7 8.59 20.69 -23.59
N LYS A 8 9.37 19.90 -24.33
CA LYS A 8 8.95 18.57 -24.78
C LYS A 8 9.94 17.53 -24.27
N ILE A 9 9.40 16.53 -23.55
CA ILE A 9 10.15 15.37 -23.06
C ILE A 9 9.56 14.13 -23.74
N GLY A 10 10.31 13.53 -24.67
CA GLY A 10 9.76 12.54 -25.56
C GLY A 10 8.57 13.10 -26.32
N ASN A 11 7.39 12.49 -26.17
CA ASN A 11 6.13 12.94 -26.77
C ASN A 11 5.32 13.86 -25.84
N VAL A 12 5.59 13.86 -24.54
CA VAL A 12 4.86 14.65 -23.55
C VAL A 12 5.21 16.12 -23.68
N VAL A 13 4.19 16.99 -23.62
CA VAL A 13 4.33 18.44 -23.65
C VAL A 13 4.16 19.01 -22.25
N LEU A 14 5.14 19.77 -21.75
CA LEU A 14 5.03 20.58 -20.54
C LEU A 14 4.79 22.04 -20.92
N ASP A 15 3.79 22.66 -20.30
CA ASP A 15 3.46 24.07 -20.49
C ASP A 15 3.73 24.85 -19.19
N TYR A 16 4.68 25.77 -19.25
CA TYR A 16 5.10 26.62 -18.14
C TYR A 16 4.52 28.03 -18.20
N SER A 17 3.46 28.25 -18.98
CA SER A 17 2.87 29.61 -19.16
C SER A 17 2.43 30.24 -17.84
N HIS A 18 2.02 29.42 -16.86
CA HIS A 18 1.58 29.84 -15.53
C HIS A 18 2.58 29.47 -14.41
N TYR A 19 3.79 28.99 -14.76
CA TYR A 19 4.78 28.63 -13.76
C TYR A 19 5.46 29.86 -13.16
N PRO A 20 5.42 30.05 -11.82
CA PRO A 20 5.93 31.26 -11.15
C PRO A 20 7.46 31.32 -11.01
N GLU A 21 8.22 30.46 -11.73
CA GLU A 21 9.69 30.32 -11.68
C GLU A 21 10.24 29.85 -10.32
N GLN A 22 9.37 29.38 -9.41
CA GLN A 22 9.74 28.85 -8.10
C GLN A 22 8.84 27.68 -7.75
N ASP A 23 9.43 26.54 -7.32
CA ASP A 23 8.71 25.42 -6.74
C ASP A 23 8.39 25.71 -5.27
N PHE A 24 7.10 25.81 -4.95
CA PHE A 24 6.61 26.02 -3.58
C PHE A 24 6.33 24.70 -2.84
N TYR A 25 6.33 23.58 -3.55
CA TYR A 25 6.00 22.25 -3.00
C TYR A 25 6.96 21.20 -3.58
N CYS A 26 7.94 20.79 -2.77
CA CYS A 26 8.98 19.85 -3.16
C CYS A 26 9.51 19.12 -1.92
N ASP A 27 9.63 17.79 -1.99
CA ASP A 27 10.18 16.96 -0.91
C ASP A 27 11.73 16.89 -0.94
N GLY A 28 12.38 17.86 -1.59
CA GLY A 28 13.82 18.04 -1.54
C GLY A 28 14.62 16.94 -2.22
N ALA A 29 15.60 16.38 -1.50
CA ALA A 29 16.58 15.43 -2.03
C ALA A 29 15.98 14.09 -2.51
N SER A 30 14.87 13.65 -1.95
CA SER A 30 14.21 12.40 -2.36
C SER A 30 13.62 12.50 -3.77
N GLU A 31 13.02 13.65 -4.11
CA GLU A 31 12.51 13.90 -5.46
C GLU A 31 13.63 14.14 -6.48
N ASP A 32 14.78 14.68 -6.06
CA ASP A 32 15.95 14.80 -6.94
C ASP A 32 16.46 13.40 -7.33
N ALA A 33 16.58 12.49 -6.38
CA ALA A 33 16.96 11.11 -6.63
C ALA A 33 15.94 10.39 -7.53
N LEU A 34 14.64 10.61 -7.30
CA LEU A 34 13.58 10.04 -8.11
C LEU A 34 13.61 10.57 -9.55
N LEU A 35 13.87 11.86 -9.75
CA LEU A 35 14.00 12.46 -11.08
C LEU A 35 15.17 11.84 -11.86
N GLU A 36 16.34 11.67 -11.23
CA GLU A 36 17.48 11.03 -11.88
C GLU A 36 17.21 9.54 -12.18
N LEU A 37 16.46 8.85 -11.31
CA LEU A 37 16.06 7.47 -11.55
C LEU A 37 15.19 7.35 -12.81
N VAL A 38 14.10 8.15 -12.92
CA VAL A 38 13.16 8.04 -14.04
C VAL A 38 13.76 8.51 -15.38
N LYS A 39 14.81 9.34 -15.38
CA LYS A 39 15.54 9.71 -16.58
C LYS A 39 16.38 8.56 -17.16
N THR A 40 16.83 7.65 -16.31
CA THR A 40 17.82 6.62 -16.66
C THR A 40 17.25 5.23 -16.74
N ILE A 41 16.19 4.95 -15.97
CA ILE A 41 15.57 3.63 -15.83
C ILE A 41 14.22 3.62 -16.54
N PRO A 42 13.97 2.69 -17.47
CA PRO A 42 12.66 2.59 -18.13
C PRO A 42 11.59 2.03 -17.18
N PRO A 43 10.28 2.36 -17.38
CA PRO A 43 9.20 1.95 -16.49
C PRO A 43 9.13 0.45 -16.21
N ARG A 44 9.44 -0.40 -17.19
CA ARG A 44 9.47 -1.88 -17.02
C ARG A 44 10.46 -2.37 -15.96
N GLU A 45 11.44 -1.55 -15.58
CA GLU A 45 12.46 -1.89 -14.58
C GLU A 45 12.14 -1.31 -13.19
N TYR A 46 11.10 -0.48 -13.05
CA TYR A 46 10.69 0.11 -11.76
C TYR A 46 10.45 -0.92 -10.65
N PRO A 47 9.83 -2.10 -10.88
CA PRO A 47 9.69 -3.10 -9.83
C PRO A 47 11.01 -3.54 -9.21
N GLN A 48 12.08 -3.60 -10.03
CA GLN A 48 13.41 -3.95 -9.54
C GLN A 48 14.06 -2.80 -8.75
N GLU A 49 13.85 -1.56 -9.18
CA GLU A 49 14.37 -0.39 -8.49
C GLU A 49 13.65 -0.14 -7.16
N ILE A 50 12.32 -0.34 -7.09
CA ILE A 50 11.56 -0.33 -5.84
C ILE A 50 12.12 -1.36 -4.87
N TYR A 51 12.40 -2.57 -5.36
CA TYR A 51 12.98 -3.65 -4.54
C TYR A 51 14.39 -3.31 -4.02
N LYS A 52 15.24 -2.68 -4.85
CA LYS A 52 16.60 -2.28 -4.47
C LYS A 52 16.62 -1.11 -3.51
N ALA A 53 15.82 -0.08 -3.80
CA ALA A 53 15.74 1.14 -2.99
C ALA A 53 15.16 0.85 -1.60
N ALA A 54 14.18 -0.04 -1.51
CA ALA A 54 13.45 -0.39 -0.28
C ALA A 54 13.03 0.86 0.52
N SER A 55 12.66 1.94 -0.20
CA SER A 55 12.23 3.21 0.37
C SER A 55 10.76 3.48 0.07
N TRP A 56 10.12 4.21 0.99
CA TRP A 56 8.72 4.60 0.84
C TRP A 56 8.51 5.49 -0.38
N GLU A 57 9.37 6.46 -0.61
CA GLU A 57 9.24 7.44 -1.68
C GLU A 57 9.25 6.78 -3.06
N VAL A 58 10.20 5.86 -3.28
CA VAL A 58 10.32 5.14 -4.55
C VAL A 58 9.11 4.22 -4.76
N LEU A 59 8.67 3.49 -3.72
CA LEU A 59 7.47 2.66 -3.77
C LEU A 59 6.22 3.51 -4.06
N TYR A 60 6.02 4.58 -3.30
CA TYR A 60 4.82 5.41 -3.39
C TYR A 60 4.63 6.03 -4.77
N HIS A 61 5.73 6.51 -5.37
CA HIS A 61 5.64 7.19 -6.65
C HIS A 61 5.70 6.26 -7.86
N LEU A 62 6.41 5.12 -7.78
CA LEU A 62 6.66 4.27 -8.95
C LEU A 62 5.85 2.97 -8.99
N SER A 63 5.18 2.59 -7.89
CA SER A 63 4.40 1.34 -7.86
C SER A 63 3.16 1.42 -8.76
N ASP A 64 2.96 0.40 -9.59
CA ASP A 64 1.78 0.17 -10.40
C ASP A 64 0.50 -0.11 -9.58
N LEU A 65 0.63 -0.46 -8.29
CA LEU A 65 -0.53 -0.50 -7.38
C LEU A 65 -1.31 0.82 -7.33
N ARG A 66 -0.63 1.95 -7.57
CA ARG A 66 -1.23 3.28 -7.59
C ARG A 66 -2.23 3.45 -8.73
N GLU A 67 -2.04 2.73 -9.83
CA GLU A 67 -2.89 2.81 -11.01
C GLU A 67 -4.26 2.15 -10.81
N ASN A 68 -4.37 1.22 -9.84
CA ASN A 68 -5.60 0.49 -9.59
C ASN A 68 -6.80 1.41 -9.32
N ILE A 69 -6.57 2.57 -8.66
CA ILE A 69 -7.64 3.51 -8.30
C ILE A 69 -8.39 4.08 -9.51
N VAL A 70 -7.75 4.14 -10.67
CA VAL A 70 -8.34 4.60 -11.94
C VAL A 70 -8.41 3.49 -13.00
N GLY A 71 -7.74 2.37 -12.78
CA GLY A 71 -7.63 1.26 -13.74
C GLY A 71 -8.97 0.60 -14.12
N TRP A 72 -9.98 0.68 -13.27
CA TRP A 72 -11.33 0.17 -13.48
C TRP A 72 -12.27 1.15 -14.19
N LEU A 73 -11.95 2.46 -14.23
CA LEU A 73 -12.80 3.48 -14.86
C LEU A 73 -13.08 3.13 -16.34
N PRO A 74 -14.31 3.32 -16.82
CA PRO A 74 -14.71 3.00 -18.20
C PRO A 74 -14.28 4.10 -19.18
N VAL A 75 -13.00 4.45 -19.15
CA VAL A 75 -12.39 5.42 -20.06
C VAL A 75 -12.00 4.72 -21.37
N ASP A 76 -12.21 5.37 -22.52
CA ASP A 76 -11.81 4.88 -23.84
C ASP A 76 -11.12 5.95 -24.69
N LYS A 77 -10.63 5.55 -25.88
CA LYS A 77 -9.85 6.40 -26.79
C LYS A 77 -10.61 7.58 -27.41
N SER A 78 -11.92 7.67 -27.23
CA SER A 78 -12.71 8.84 -27.65
C SER A 78 -12.79 9.93 -26.60
N MET A 79 -12.36 9.61 -25.35
CA MET A 79 -12.58 10.44 -24.16
C MET A 79 -11.38 11.33 -23.86
N LYS A 80 -11.66 12.47 -23.22
CA LYS A 80 -10.69 13.44 -22.68
C LYS A 80 -10.70 13.39 -21.15
N VAL A 81 -9.53 13.32 -20.55
CA VAL A 81 -9.38 13.28 -19.10
C VAL A 81 -8.59 14.49 -18.62
N LEU A 82 -9.04 15.12 -17.55
CA LEU A 82 -8.30 16.12 -16.78
C LEU A 82 -7.85 15.50 -15.45
N GLU A 83 -6.55 15.48 -15.20
CA GLU A 83 -5.93 15.04 -13.95
C GLU A 83 -5.43 16.26 -13.19
N ILE A 84 -6.06 16.61 -12.07
CA ILE A 84 -5.66 17.73 -11.22
C ILE A 84 -4.78 17.19 -10.09
N GLY A 85 -3.58 17.78 -9.90
CA GLY A 85 -2.58 17.32 -8.95
C GLY A 85 -1.91 16.02 -9.38
N SER A 86 -1.43 15.97 -10.63
CA SER A 86 -0.85 14.76 -11.22
C SER A 86 0.44 14.28 -10.53
N GLY A 87 1.12 15.16 -9.78
CA GLY A 87 2.33 14.83 -9.05
C GLY A 87 3.39 14.19 -9.92
N CYS A 88 4.00 13.12 -9.42
CA CYS A 88 4.99 12.31 -10.15
C CYS A 88 4.37 11.34 -11.18
N GLY A 89 3.10 11.51 -11.55
CA GLY A 89 2.44 10.71 -12.58
C GLY A 89 2.07 9.28 -12.14
N ALA A 90 1.69 9.09 -10.88
CA ALA A 90 1.40 7.75 -10.37
C ALA A 90 0.19 7.07 -11.04
N ILE A 91 -0.74 7.86 -11.59
CA ILE A 91 -1.94 7.35 -12.29
C ILE A 91 -2.02 7.81 -13.75
N THR A 92 -1.20 8.79 -14.15
CA THR A 92 -1.19 9.39 -15.50
C THR A 92 -1.04 8.32 -16.58
N GLY A 93 -0.15 7.34 -16.36
CA GLY A 93 0.09 6.24 -17.32
C GLY A 93 -1.15 5.40 -17.59
N SER A 94 -1.88 5.00 -16.56
CA SER A 94 -3.12 4.24 -16.69
C SER A 94 -4.21 5.04 -17.42
N LEU A 95 -4.33 6.34 -17.17
CA LEU A 95 -5.25 7.22 -17.89
C LEU A 95 -4.85 7.38 -19.35
N ALA A 96 -3.56 7.61 -19.64
CA ALA A 96 -3.04 7.80 -21.00
C ALA A 96 -3.19 6.54 -21.88
N GLN A 97 -3.03 5.35 -21.30
CA GLN A 97 -3.26 4.10 -21.99
C GLN A 97 -4.70 3.96 -22.50
N LYS A 98 -5.67 4.49 -21.77
CA LYS A 98 -7.12 4.33 -22.03
C LYS A 98 -7.71 5.51 -22.79
N ALA A 99 -7.40 6.74 -22.39
CA ALA A 99 -7.97 7.96 -22.94
C ALA A 99 -7.45 8.33 -24.33
N GLY A 100 -8.22 9.16 -25.06
CA GLY A 100 -7.77 9.84 -26.26
C GLY A 100 -6.79 10.98 -25.96
N SER A 101 -7.02 11.70 -24.86
CA SER A 101 -6.09 12.73 -24.36
C SER A 101 -6.17 12.85 -22.84
N VAL A 102 -5.04 13.16 -22.23
CA VAL A 102 -4.90 13.45 -20.79
C VAL A 102 -4.25 14.81 -20.61
N THR A 103 -4.97 15.71 -19.96
CA THR A 103 -4.45 17.00 -19.52
C THR A 103 -4.13 16.90 -18.03
N CYS A 104 -2.88 17.12 -17.66
CA CYS A 104 -2.41 17.12 -16.28
C CYS A 104 -2.18 18.54 -15.79
N VAL A 105 -2.46 18.82 -14.54
CA VAL A 105 -2.12 20.07 -13.86
C VAL A 105 -1.38 19.74 -12.57
N ASP A 106 -0.22 20.34 -12.36
CA ASP A 106 0.53 20.21 -11.11
C ASP A 106 1.30 21.49 -10.76
N LEU A 107 1.39 21.80 -9.48
CA LEU A 107 2.07 22.98 -8.96
C LEU A 107 3.60 22.88 -9.08
N SER A 108 4.16 21.66 -8.91
CA SER A 108 5.59 21.41 -8.86
C SER A 108 6.17 21.11 -10.24
N LYS A 109 7.15 21.91 -10.65
CA LYS A 109 7.93 21.65 -11.87
C LYS A 109 8.69 20.33 -11.77
N LYS A 110 9.30 20.05 -10.61
CA LYS A 110 10.09 18.82 -10.41
C LYS A 110 9.22 17.57 -10.56
N ARG A 111 8.05 17.53 -9.91
CA ARG A 111 7.10 16.43 -10.03
C ARG A 111 6.57 16.28 -11.46
N SER A 112 6.27 17.40 -12.12
CA SER A 112 5.85 17.39 -13.52
C SER A 112 6.92 16.85 -14.47
N LEU A 113 8.22 17.13 -14.21
CA LEU A 113 9.33 16.53 -14.94
C LEU A 113 9.40 15.01 -14.71
N ILE A 114 9.25 14.54 -13.47
CA ILE A 114 9.21 13.11 -13.16
C ILE A 114 8.08 12.44 -13.93
N ASN A 115 6.87 13.04 -13.91
CA ASN A 115 5.71 12.55 -14.66
C ASN A 115 6.03 12.47 -16.17
N ALA A 116 6.58 13.52 -16.76
CA ALA A 116 6.92 13.58 -18.18
C ALA A 116 7.95 12.51 -18.59
N TYR A 117 9.02 12.32 -17.82
CA TYR A 117 10.03 11.29 -18.11
C TYR A 117 9.46 9.86 -17.99
N ARG A 118 8.58 9.61 -17.00
CA ARG A 118 7.90 8.31 -16.85
C ARG A 118 7.04 7.95 -18.06
N HIS A 119 6.40 8.95 -18.66
CA HIS A 119 5.40 8.76 -19.71
C HIS A 119 5.85 9.34 -21.06
N GLN A 120 7.17 9.49 -21.26
CA GLN A 120 7.76 10.15 -22.44
C GLN A 120 7.33 9.51 -23.78
N ASP A 121 6.88 8.26 -23.79
CA ASP A 121 6.41 7.56 -24.98
C ASP A 121 4.91 7.83 -25.28
N CYS A 122 4.16 8.45 -24.35
CA CYS A 122 2.74 8.78 -24.53
C CYS A 122 2.59 10.06 -25.38
N ASP A 123 1.90 9.97 -26.49
CA ASP A 123 1.68 11.10 -27.42
C ASP A 123 0.40 11.92 -27.13
N ASN A 124 -0.35 11.50 -26.11
CA ASN A 124 -1.64 12.07 -25.72
C ASN A 124 -1.63 12.75 -24.35
N VAL A 125 -0.45 13.06 -23.79
CA VAL A 125 -0.30 13.70 -22.47
C VAL A 125 0.23 15.13 -22.60
N THR A 126 -0.46 16.07 -21.96
CA THR A 126 -0.01 17.46 -21.78
C THR A 126 -0.03 17.82 -20.30
N ILE A 127 1.03 18.43 -19.78
CA ILE A 127 1.18 18.81 -18.38
C ILE A 127 1.31 20.32 -18.27
N HIS A 128 0.34 20.98 -17.64
CA HIS A 128 0.40 22.40 -17.28
C HIS A 128 1.02 22.55 -15.89
N VAL A 129 2.12 23.29 -15.81
CA VAL A 129 2.88 23.48 -14.57
C VAL A 129 2.55 24.84 -13.96
N GLY A 130 2.00 24.85 -12.76
CA GLY A 130 1.61 26.07 -12.04
C GLY A 130 0.43 25.85 -11.11
N ASN A 131 -0.03 26.93 -10.46
CA ASN A 131 -1.19 26.87 -9.62
C ASN A 131 -2.45 26.60 -10.46
N PHE A 132 -3.28 25.66 -10.02
CA PHE A 132 -4.55 25.32 -10.71
C PHE A 132 -5.45 26.55 -10.92
N SER A 133 -5.54 27.45 -9.93
CA SER A 133 -6.35 28.68 -10.05
C SER A 133 -5.90 29.62 -11.17
N ASP A 134 -4.62 29.60 -11.53
CA ASP A 134 -4.07 30.44 -12.60
C ASP A 134 -4.21 29.75 -13.98
N ILE A 135 -4.17 28.43 -14.00
CA ILE A 135 -4.29 27.59 -15.22
C ILE A 135 -5.75 27.40 -15.62
N GLU A 136 -6.66 27.26 -14.65
CA GLU A 136 -8.07 26.90 -14.83
C GLU A 136 -8.80 27.70 -15.92
N PRO A 137 -8.63 29.06 -16.01
CA PRO A 137 -9.34 29.82 -17.02
C PRO A 137 -9.00 29.47 -18.47
N ASP A 138 -7.85 28.86 -18.70
CA ASP A 138 -7.38 28.49 -20.03
C ASP A 138 -7.67 27.02 -20.37
N LEU A 139 -8.20 26.22 -19.41
CA LEU A 139 -8.52 24.81 -19.64
C LEU A 139 -9.83 24.64 -20.42
N PRO A 140 -9.93 23.60 -21.27
CA PRO A 140 -11.19 23.17 -21.89
C PRO A 140 -12.30 22.88 -20.87
N THR A 141 -13.55 22.93 -21.32
CA THR A 141 -14.75 22.66 -20.51
C THR A 141 -15.53 21.43 -20.98
N ASP A 142 -14.87 20.52 -21.68
CA ASP A 142 -15.46 19.36 -22.36
C ASP A 142 -14.78 18.03 -22.03
N TYR A 143 -14.28 17.90 -20.79
CA TYR A 143 -13.70 16.64 -20.31
C TYR A 143 -14.78 15.61 -19.98
N ASP A 144 -14.51 14.35 -20.34
CA ASP A 144 -15.35 13.21 -19.97
C ASP A 144 -15.12 12.80 -18.51
N PHE A 145 -13.89 12.88 -18.07
CA PHE A 145 -13.49 12.62 -16.66
C PHE A 145 -12.59 13.74 -16.12
N VAL A 146 -12.87 14.16 -14.89
CA VAL A 146 -11.99 15.04 -14.09
C VAL A 146 -11.61 14.31 -12.83
N CYS A 147 -10.32 13.99 -12.68
CA CYS A 147 -9.79 13.16 -11.60
C CYS A 147 -9.01 13.99 -10.57
N LEU A 148 -9.37 13.84 -9.29
CA LEU A 148 -8.71 14.39 -8.12
C LEU A 148 -8.38 13.26 -7.16
N ILE A 149 -7.19 12.71 -7.26
CA ILE A 149 -6.78 11.55 -6.47
C ILE A 149 -5.79 11.99 -5.39
N GLY A 150 -6.28 12.18 -4.15
CA GLY A 150 -5.49 12.71 -3.04
C GLY A 150 -5.18 14.21 -3.21
N VAL A 151 -6.17 14.99 -3.63
CA VAL A 151 -6.02 16.42 -3.97
C VAL A 151 -7.13 17.28 -3.37
N PHE A 152 -8.34 16.77 -3.29
CA PHE A 152 -9.50 17.56 -2.86
C PHE A 152 -9.36 18.07 -1.42
N GLU A 153 -8.66 17.34 -0.57
CA GLU A 153 -8.34 17.70 0.82
C GLU A 153 -7.55 19.00 0.97
N TYR A 154 -6.82 19.40 -0.08
CA TYR A 154 -6.05 20.64 -0.13
C TYR A 154 -6.82 21.85 -0.66
N GLY A 155 -8.13 21.72 -0.90
CA GLY A 155 -8.98 22.77 -1.51
C GLY A 155 -8.88 24.12 -0.80
N GLN A 156 -8.73 24.16 0.54
CA GLN A 156 -8.53 25.40 1.29
C GLN A 156 -7.20 26.11 1.00
N SER A 157 -6.16 25.36 0.60
CA SER A 157 -4.85 25.91 0.25
C SER A 157 -4.82 26.46 -1.18
N TYR A 158 -5.64 25.90 -2.08
CA TYR A 158 -5.71 26.33 -3.47
C TYR A 158 -6.63 27.53 -3.69
N ILE A 159 -7.80 27.58 -3.00
CA ILE A 159 -8.86 28.55 -3.31
C ILE A 159 -9.00 29.62 -2.23
N GLY A 160 -8.81 29.29 -0.94
CA GLY A 160 -9.07 30.21 0.16
C GLY A 160 -10.56 30.54 0.34
N GLY A 161 -10.87 31.62 1.09
CA GLY A 161 -12.24 32.09 1.28
C GLY A 161 -12.99 31.39 2.43
N LYS A 162 -14.33 31.58 2.45
CA LYS A 162 -15.18 31.03 3.53
C LYS A 162 -15.69 29.62 3.26
N THR A 163 -15.80 29.23 1.99
CA THR A 163 -16.31 27.93 1.53
C THR A 163 -15.37 27.28 0.52
N PRO A 164 -14.05 27.11 0.87
CA PRO A 164 -13.02 26.79 -0.11
C PRO A 164 -13.29 25.48 -0.86
N PHE A 165 -13.79 24.44 -0.18
CA PHE A 165 -14.08 23.15 -0.82
C PHE A 165 -15.29 23.22 -1.77
N HIS A 166 -16.31 24.00 -1.44
CA HIS A 166 -17.46 24.24 -2.33
C HIS A 166 -17.03 25.04 -3.57
N ASP A 167 -16.20 26.05 -3.36
CA ASP A 167 -15.74 26.92 -4.44
C ASP A 167 -14.78 26.15 -5.35
N PHE A 168 -13.88 25.35 -4.79
CA PHE A 168 -13.04 24.43 -5.55
C PHE A 168 -13.85 23.44 -6.38
N TYR A 169 -14.85 22.80 -5.76
CA TYR A 169 -15.72 21.88 -6.47
C TYR A 169 -16.49 22.56 -7.62
N ARG A 170 -17.05 23.76 -7.40
CA ARG A 170 -17.76 24.53 -8.44
C ARG A 170 -16.86 24.91 -9.60
N ILE A 171 -15.59 25.23 -9.34
CA ILE A 171 -14.61 25.51 -10.37
C ILE A 171 -14.38 24.25 -11.22
N ILE A 172 -14.09 23.13 -10.58
CA ILE A 172 -13.86 21.84 -11.27
C ILE A 172 -15.05 21.43 -12.13
N LYS A 173 -16.28 21.63 -11.61
CA LYS A 173 -17.51 21.29 -12.32
C LYS A 173 -17.70 22.00 -13.65
N LYS A 174 -17.07 23.16 -13.88
CA LYS A 174 -17.13 23.86 -15.17
C LYS A 174 -16.42 23.10 -16.30
N HIS A 175 -15.48 22.23 -15.96
CA HIS A 175 -14.63 21.54 -16.92
C HIS A 175 -15.15 20.18 -17.37
N VAL A 176 -16.13 19.62 -16.66
CA VAL A 176 -16.72 18.33 -16.98
C VAL A 176 -17.94 18.50 -17.89
N LYS A 177 -18.13 17.61 -18.87
CA LYS A 177 -19.33 17.51 -19.69
C LYS A 177 -20.58 17.26 -18.84
N SER A 178 -21.77 17.55 -19.39
CA SER A 178 -23.04 17.29 -18.70
C SER A 178 -23.31 15.82 -18.37
N ASP A 179 -22.71 14.90 -19.16
CA ASP A 179 -22.75 13.45 -19.00
C ASP A 179 -21.40 12.87 -18.55
N GLY A 180 -20.45 13.73 -18.19
CA GLY A 180 -19.12 13.34 -17.70
C GLY A 180 -19.08 13.10 -16.18
N HIS A 181 -17.89 12.78 -15.70
CA HIS A 181 -17.69 12.37 -14.31
C HIS A 181 -16.59 13.19 -13.62
N ILE A 182 -16.85 13.59 -12.38
CA ILE A 182 -15.81 14.04 -11.46
C ILE A 182 -15.49 12.87 -10.52
N VAL A 183 -14.22 12.50 -10.42
CA VAL A 183 -13.72 11.39 -9.60
C VAL A 183 -12.85 11.95 -8.50
N ILE A 184 -13.27 11.81 -7.25
CA ILE A 184 -12.55 12.28 -6.06
C ILE A 184 -12.17 11.08 -5.21
N ALA A 185 -10.87 10.80 -5.05
CA ALA A 185 -10.40 9.84 -4.06
C ALA A 185 -9.75 10.57 -2.89
N ILE A 186 -10.17 10.24 -1.67
CA ILE A 186 -9.80 10.95 -0.44
C ILE A 186 -9.91 10.03 0.77
N GLU A 187 -9.10 10.27 1.80
CA GLU A 187 -9.23 9.56 3.07
C GLU A 187 -10.56 9.89 3.76
N ASN A 188 -11.12 8.86 4.39
CA ASN A 188 -12.27 9.04 5.26
C ASN A 188 -11.81 9.54 6.65
N LYS A 189 -12.25 10.73 7.05
CA LYS A 189 -11.98 11.29 8.39
C LYS A 189 -12.33 10.32 9.53
N LEU A 190 -13.37 9.48 9.34
CA LEU A 190 -13.82 8.47 10.30
C LEU A 190 -13.28 7.07 9.98
N GLY A 191 -12.28 6.95 9.10
CA GLY A 191 -11.70 5.66 8.71
C GLY A 191 -11.27 4.83 9.90
N LEU A 192 -11.59 3.53 9.89
CA LEU A 192 -11.30 2.61 11.00
C LEU A 192 -9.82 2.62 11.39
N LYS A 193 -8.92 2.82 10.41
CA LYS A 193 -7.47 2.90 10.65
C LYS A 193 -7.10 3.93 11.73
N TYR A 194 -7.76 5.08 11.76
CA TYR A 194 -7.48 6.13 12.75
C TYR A 194 -7.94 5.75 14.16
N TRP A 195 -9.09 5.09 14.29
CA TRP A 195 -9.56 4.53 15.57
C TRP A 195 -8.65 3.42 16.06
N ALA A 196 -8.10 2.65 15.14
CA ALA A 196 -7.20 1.53 15.43
C ALA A 196 -5.75 1.94 15.72
N GLY A 197 -5.43 3.24 15.69
CA GLY A 197 -4.14 3.76 16.10
C GLY A 197 -3.20 4.16 14.97
N CYS A 198 -3.71 4.44 13.75
CA CYS A 198 -2.95 5.15 12.74
C CYS A 198 -2.89 6.64 13.05
N ARG A 199 -1.81 7.29 12.67
CA ARG A 199 -1.72 8.75 12.65
C ARG A 199 -2.56 9.29 11.50
N GLU A 200 -3.02 10.52 11.62
CA GLU A 200 -3.68 11.22 10.52
C GLU A 200 -2.67 11.46 9.40
N ASP A 201 -3.07 11.18 8.15
CA ASP A 201 -2.15 11.09 7.01
C ASP A 201 -1.45 12.42 6.68
N HIS A 202 -2.11 13.56 6.85
CA HIS A 202 -1.58 14.89 6.47
C HIS A 202 -0.92 15.64 7.64
N VAL A 203 -1.52 15.56 8.84
CA VAL A 203 -1.04 16.26 10.03
C VAL A 203 0.01 15.45 10.77
N GLY A 204 -0.02 14.12 10.65
CA GLY A 204 0.95 13.21 11.28
C GLY A 204 0.72 12.94 12.76
N THR A 205 -0.36 13.47 13.37
CA THR A 205 -0.70 13.25 14.77
C THR A 205 -1.87 12.28 14.93
N PHE A 206 -1.96 11.64 16.09
CA PHE A 206 -3.07 10.73 16.37
C PHE A 206 -4.36 11.51 16.56
N PHE A 207 -5.46 10.96 16.03
CA PHE A 207 -6.84 11.41 16.23
C PHE A 207 -7.20 12.78 15.69
N SER A 208 -6.29 13.54 15.07
CA SER A 208 -6.55 14.90 14.59
C SER A 208 -7.79 15.03 13.72
N GLY A 209 -7.99 14.12 12.75
CA GLY A 209 -9.18 14.10 11.92
C GLY A 209 -10.46 13.81 12.71
N LEU A 210 -10.40 12.85 13.66
CA LEU A 210 -11.51 12.49 14.53
C LEU A 210 -11.94 13.65 15.44
N GLU A 211 -10.99 14.46 15.89
CA GLU A 211 -11.19 15.67 16.73
C GLU A 211 -11.46 16.93 15.90
N ASP A 212 -11.72 16.77 14.59
CA ASP A 212 -12.02 17.87 13.66
C ASP A 212 -10.89 18.90 13.49
N TYR A 213 -9.62 18.41 13.51
CA TYR A 213 -8.41 19.21 13.28
C TYR A 213 -8.26 20.41 14.25
N PRO A 214 -8.14 20.19 15.55
CA PRO A 214 -8.14 21.25 16.56
C PRO A 214 -6.96 22.22 16.42
N GLN A 215 -5.86 21.79 15.81
CA GLN A 215 -4.68 22.62 15.55
C GLN A 215 -4.65 23.24 14.15
N GLY A 216 -5.73 23.04 13.36
CA GLY A 216 -5.77 23.41 11.96
C GLY A 216 -4.98 22.44 11.08
N GLY A 217 -4.55 22.90 9.90
CA GLY A 217 -3.77 22.13 8.92
C GLY A 217 -4.00 22.64 7.51
N ALA A 218 -3.08 22.31 6.60
CA ALA A 218 -3.19 22.66 5.18
C ALA A 218 -4.21 21.79 4.43
N ALA A 219 -4.42 20.56 4.89
CA ALA A 219 -5.34 19.59 4.32
C ALA A 219 -6.49 19.27 5.29
N ARG A 220 -7.64 18.87 4.74
CA ARG A 220 -8.82 18.46 5.50
C ARG A 220 -9.52 17.30 4.82
N THR A 221 -9.71 16.20 5.53
CA THR A 221 -10.49 15.07 5.08
C THR A 221 -11.93 15.15 5.58
N PHE A 222 -12.82 14.34 5.01
CA PHE A 222 -14.26 14.40 5.29
C PHE A 222 -14.81 13.03 5.64
N SER A 223 -15.88 13.03 6.44
CA SER A 223 -16.75 11.87 6.54
C SER A 223 -17.64 11.75 5.29
N ARG A 224 -18.26 10.60 5.08
CA ARG A 224 -19.23 10.41 4.00
C ARG A 224 -20.28 11.51 3.99
N SER A 225 -20.93 11.79 5.13
CA SER A 225 -21.94 12.85 5.23
C SER A 225 -21.38 14.25 4.96
N GLY A 226 -20.12 14.49 5.29
CA GLY A 226 -19.44 15.76 4.98
C GLY A 226 -19.26 15.97 3.48
N LEU A 227 -18.81 14.94 2.75
CA LEU A 227 -18.70 14.98 1.29
C LEU A 227 -20.07 15.11 0.62
N GLU A 228 -21.07 14.32 1.06
CA GLU A 228 -22.44 14.41 0.54
C GLU A 228 -23.02 15.81 0.70
N LYS A 229 -22.74 16.47 1.84
CA LYS A 229 -23.20 17.84 2.07
C LYS A 229 -22.58 18.81 1.07
N ILE A 230 -21.26 18.74 0.84
CA ILE A 230 -20.57 19.59 -0.14
C ILE A 230 -21.18 19.38 -1.54
N LEU A 231 -21.32 18.14 -1.99
CA LEU A 231 -21.87 17.81 -3.29
C LEU A 231 -23.29 18.35 -3.46
N LYS A 232 -24.18 18.11 -2.49
CA LYS A 232 -25.57 18.60 -2.51
C LYS A 232 -25.65 20.13 -2.54
N GLU A 233 -24.84 20.82 -1.72
CA GLU A 233 -24.78 22.29 -1.69
C GLU A 233 -24.15 22.88 -2.97
N CYS A 234 -23.40 22.08 -3.74
CA CYS A 234 -22.91 22.41 -5.08
C CYS A 234 -23.88 22.00 -6.20
N GLY A 235 -25.04 21.48 -5.87
CA GLY A 235 -26.10 21.13 -6.83
C GLY A 235 -25.90 19.77 -7.51
N GLU A 236 -25.16 18.83 -6.89
CA GLU A 236 -25.08 17.46 -7.39
C GLU A 236 -26.31 16.67 -6.92
N THR A 237 -26.97 16.04 -7.88
CA THR A 237 -28.12 15.17 -7.66
C THR A 237 -27.80 13.70 -7.89
N GLU A 238 -26.72 13.41 -8.59
CA GLU A 238 -26.27 12.06 -8.93
C GLU A 238 -24.81 11.90 -8.59
N TYR A 239 -24.51 11.11 -7.57
CA TYR A 239 -23.16 10.77 -7.13
C TYR A 239 -23.16 9.40 -6.46
N HIS A 240 -22.04 8.68 -6.58
CA HIS A 240 -21.89 7.29 -6.17
C HIS A 240 -20.63 7.14 -5.33
N PHE A 241 -20.78 6.45 -4.18
CA PHE A 241 -19.65 6.12 -3.31
C PHE A 241 -19.09 4.75 -3.64
N TYR A 242 -17.78 4.72 -3.78
CA TYR A 242 -16.98 3.52 -3.84
C TYR A 242 -16.01 3.52 -2.67
N TYR A 243 -15.59 2.32 -2.26
CA TYR A 243 -14.76 2.09 -1.08
C TYR A 243 -13.48 1.37 -1.49
N PRO A 244 -12.40 2.10 -1.80
CA PRO A 244 -11.11 1.52 -2.09
C PRO A 244 -10.55 0.82 -0.84
N TYR A 245 -10.25 -0.46 -0.95
CA TYR A 245 -9.71 -1.26 0.14
C TYR A 245 -8.31 -1.76 -0.22
N PRO A 246 -7.34 -1.72 0.72
CA PRO A 246 -7.43 -1.23 2.11
C PRO A 246 -7.44 0.31 2.23
N ASP A 247 -6.99 1.01 1.21
CA ASP A 247 -6.94 2.46 1.10
C ASP A 247 -6.82 2.87 -0.38
N TYR A 248 -7.22 4.10 -0.76
CA TYR A 248 -7.16 4.54 -2.15
C TYR A 248 -5.72 4.63 -2.71
N LYS A 249 -4.72 4.85 -1.83
CA LYS A 249 -3.32 4.95 -2.25
C LYS A 249 -2.78 3.65 -2.82
N PHE A 250 -3.16 2.50 -2.23
CA PHE A 250 -2.72 1.17 -2.65
C PHE A 250 -3.92 0.21 -2.68
N MET A 251 -4.92 0.58 -3.44
CA MET A 251 -6.14 -0.19 -3.58
C MET A 251 -5.87 -1.55 -4.25
N THR A 252 -6.38 -2.61 -3.64
CA THR A 252 -6.43 -3.94 -4.26
C THR A 252 -7.85 -4.36 -4.60
N THR A 253 -8.83 -3.78 -3.90
CA THR A 253 -10.25 -4.10 -4.09
C THR A 253 -11.08 -2.83 -3.99
N LEU A 254 -12.03 -2.66 -4.90
CA LEU A 254 -13.00 -1.59 -4.90
C LEU A 254 -14.38 -2.16 -4.62
N TYR A 255 -14.99 -1.73 -3.53
CA TYR A 255 -16.40 -1.98 -3.21
C TYR A 255 -17.25 -0.75 -3.56
N SER A 256 -18.57 -0.90 -3.54
CA SER A 256 -19.52 0.20 -3.73
C SER A 256 -20.73 0.03 -2.83
N ASP A 257 -21.61 1.05 -2.79
CA ASP A 257 -22.92 0.94 -2.10
C ASP A 257 -23.78 -0.21 -2.64
N ARG A 258 -23.55 -0.64 -3.89
CA ARG A 258 -24.28 -1.74 -4.56
C ARG A 258 -23.65 -3.10 -4.34
N TYR A 259 -22.39 -3.14 -3.93
CA TYR A 259 -21.66 -4.38 -3.68
C TYR A 259 -20.70 -4.17 -2.50
N LEU A 260 -21.20 -4.41 -1.30
CA LEU A 260 -20.46 -4.28 -0.05
C LEU A 260 -19.66 -5.56 0.25
N PRO A 261 -18.58 -5.47 1.04
CA PRO A 261 -17.84 -6.66 1.45
C PRO A 261 -18.68 -7.56 2.35
N LYS A 262 -18.40 -8.87 2.29
CA LYS A 262 -18.93 -9.85 3.22
C LYS A 262 -18.01 -10.04 4.43
N VAL A 263 -18.55 -10.59 5.51
CA VAL A 263 -17.77 -10.98 6.69
C VAL A 263 -16.66 -11.96 6.27
N GLY A 264 -15.43 -11.71 6.73
CA GLY A 264 -14.25 -12.50 6.40
C GLY A 264 -13.45 -12.00 5.19
N GLU A 265 -14.03 -11.20 4.29
CA GLU A 265 -13.35 -10.73 3.07
C GLU A 265 -12.22 -9.72 3.33
N LEU A 266 -12.29 -8.94 4.40
CA LEU A 266 -11.34 -7.84 4.68
C LEU A 266 -10.13 -8.30 5.51
N SER A 267 -9.45 -9.35 5.08
CA SER A 267 -8.31 -9.95 5.80
C SER A 267 -6.97 -9.25 5.54
N ASN A 268 -6.78 -8.62 4.38
CA ASN A 268 -5.53 -7.98 3.95
C ASN A 268 -5.53 -6.47 4.23
N ASN A 269 -5.71 -6.07 5.47
CA ASN A 269 -5.76 -4.66 5.84
C ASN A 269 -4.35 -4.07 5.97
N LEU A 270 -3.81 -3.54 4.87
CA LEU A 270 -2.58 -2.75 4.86
C LEU A 270 -2.91 -1.30 5.19
N ARG A 271 -2.27 -0.73 6.19
CA ARG A 271 -2.62 0.55 6.76
C ARG A 271 -1.39 1.31 7.27
N ASN A 272 -1.47 2.65 7.21
CA ASN A 272 -0.42 3.56 7.65
C ASN A 272 0.94 3.24 7.02
N PHE A 273 1.09 3.57 5.75
CA PHE A 273 2.17 3.10 4.89
C PHE A 273 3.54 3.74 5.18
N ASP A 274 3.56 4.98 5.64
CA ASP A 274 4.77 5.82 5.75
C ASP A 274 5.29 5.98 7.18
N ARG A 275 4.47 5.68 8.20
CA ARG A 275 4.77 5.95 9.62
C ARG A 275 4.49 4.76 10.50
N ASP A 276 5.12 4.71 11.67
CA ASP A 276 4.76 3.76 12.71
C ASP A 276 3.38 4.08 13.31
N ARG A 277 2.70 3.05 13.76
CA ARG A 277 1.35 3.15 14.32
C ARG A 277 1.18 2.26 15.54
N MET A 278 0.20 2.60 16.36
CA MET A 278 -0.28 1.71 17.42
C MET A 278 -1.19 0.62 16.84
N LEU A 279 -1.23 -0.52 17.50
CA LEU A 279 -2.26 -1.55 17.33
C LEU A 279 -3.14 -1.56 18.59
N LEU A 280 -4.30 -0.92 18.51
CA LEU A 280 -5.25 -0.83 19.63
C LEU A 280 -6.17 -2.07 19.69
N PHE A 281 -6.54 -2.62 18.56
CA PHE A 281 -7.41 -3.79 18.43
C PHE A 281 -7.19 -4.49 17.08
N ASP A 282 -7.80 -5.67 16.91
CA ASP A 282 -7.83 -6.42 15.67
C ASP A 282 -8.84 -5.79 14.68
N GLU A 283 -8.33 -5.09 13.68
CA GLU A 283 -9.14 -4.38 12.67
C GLU A 283 -9.97 -5.35 11.81
N LYS A 284 -9.50 -6.58 11.54
CA LYS A 284 -10.27 -7.57 10.79
C LYS A 284 -11.59 -7.88 11.52
N LYS A 285 -11.51 -8.18 12.83
CA LYS A 285 -12.69 -8.48 13.64
C LYS A 285 -13.64 -7.30 13.76
N VAL A 286 -13.10 -6.07 13.83
CA VAL A 286 -13.93 -4.86 13.89
C VAL A 286 -14.57 -4.58 12.54
N PHE A 287 -13.89 -4.77 11.41
CA PHE A 287 -14.51 -4.68 10.09
C PHE A 287 -15.64 -5.70 9.93
N ASP A 288 -15.43 -6.96 10.36
CA ASP A 288 -16.49 -7.98 10.33
C ASP A 288 -17.73 -7.57 11.15
N MET A 289 -17.52 -6.96 12.31
CA MET A 289 -18.61 -6.41 13.12
C MET A 289 -19.31 -5.25 12.38
N LEU A 290 -18.55 -4.29 11.82
CA LEU A 290 -19.10 -3.16 11.09
C LEU A 290 -19.89 -3.60 9.84
N ILE A 291 -19.48 -4.68 9.18
CA ILE A 291 -20.21 -5.28 8.06
C ILE A 291 -21.56 -5.83 8.54
N ARG A 292 -21.57 -6.61 9.65
CA ARG A 292 -22.80 -7.14 10.23
C ARG A 292 -23.79 -6.06 10.64
N GLU A 293 -23.30 -4.93 11.15
CA GLU A 293 -24.10 -3.79 11.59
C GLU A 293 -24.47 -2.83 10.43
N GLY A 294 -24.03 -3.11 9.18
CA GLY A 294 -24.30 -2.23 8.03
C GLY A 294 -23.56 -0.90 8.07
N LEU A 295 -22.45 -0.82 8.80
CA LEU A 295 -21.71 0.43 9.05
C LEU A 295 -20.43 0.54 8.21
N PHE A 296 -20.07 -0.46 7.40
CA PHE A 296 -18.82 -0.48 6.64
C PHE A 296 -18.59 0.82 5.85
N GLY A 297 -19.60 1.29 5.12
CA GLY A 297 -19.49 2.50 4.29
C GLY A 297 -19.21 3.79 5.09
N GLN A 298 -19.48 3.80 6.41
CA GLN A 298 -19.16 4.95 7.26
C GLN A 298 -17.73 4.92 7.79
N TYR A 299 -17.15 3.71 7.93
CA TYR A 299 -15.85 3.48 8.56
C TYR A 299 -14.79 2.92 7.60
N SER A 300 -15.08 2.80 6.30
CA SER A 300 -14.05 2.49 5.31
C SER A 300 -12.90 3.51 5.40
N ASN A 301 -11.66 3.08 5.13
CA ASN A 301 -10.50 3.95 5.36
C ASN A 301 -10.41 5.13 4.39
N SER A 302 -11.00 5.00 3.21
CA SER A 302 -11.05 6.05 2.19
C SER A 302 -12.30 5.92 1.32
N PHE A 303 -12.57 6.96 0.55
CA PHE A 303 -13.63 7.01 -0.44
C PHE A 303 -13.06 7.25 -1.84
N LEU A 304 -13.75 6.72 -2.84
CA LEU A 304 -13.76 7.27 -4.18
C LEU A 304 -15.20 7.68 -4.48
N VAL A 305 -15.42 8.98 -4.67
CA VAL A 305 -16.74 9.52 -5.03
C VAL A 305 -16.72 9.87 -6.50
N MET A 306 -17.71 9.38 -7.23
CA MET A 306 -17.89 9.69 -8.64
C MET A 306 -19.23 10.35 -8.86
N THR A 307 -19.26 11.54 -9.47
CA THR A 307 -20.46 12.23 -9.86
C THR A 307 -20.83 11.94 -11.31
N GLY A 308 -22.07 12.24 -11.69
CA GLY A 308 -22.61 11.93 -13.02
C GLY A 308 -23.19 10.53 -13.11
N PRO A 309 -23.48 10.04 -14.33
CA PRO A 309 -24.18 8.78 -14.55
C PRO A 309 -23.49 7.58 -13.90
N MET A 310 -24.29 6.67 -13.38
CA MET A 310 -23.80 5.48 -12.71
C MET A 310 -23.14 4.51 -13.71
N THR A 311 -21.94 4.01 -13.37
CA THR A 311 -21.30 2.94 -14.14
C THR A 311 -21.90 1.58 -13.84
N ASP A 312 -21.78 0.64 -14.78
CA ASP A 312 -22.20 -0.75 -14.55
C ASP A 312 -21.30 -1.46 -13.51
N ILE A 313 -20.03 -1.04 -13.34
CA ILE A 313 -19.06 -1.69 -12.44
C ILE A 313 -19.41 -1.36 -10.99
N VAL A 314 -19.71 -2.40 -10.22
CA VAL A 314 -20.07 -2.31 -8.80
C VAL A 314 -18.96 -2.78 -7.86
N TYR A 315 -18.02 -3.58 -8.39
CA TYR A 315 -16.89 -4.15 -7.68
C TYR A 315 -15.73 -4.37 -8.64
N SER A 316 -14.51 -4.19 -8.16
CA SER A 316 -13.30 -4.51 -8.93
C SER A 316 -12.20 -5.02 -7.99
N ARG A 317 -11.54 -6.12 -8.36
CA ARG A 317 -10.41 -6.69 -7.62
C ARG A 317 -9.21 -6.84 -8.53
N PHE A 318 -8.05 -6.42 -8.03
CA PHE A 318 -6.76 -6.50 -8.70
C PHE A 318 -5.86 -7.52 -8.02
N SER A 319 -5.39 -8.52 -8.75
CA SER A 319 -4.51 -9.56 -8.23
C SER A 319 -3.04 -9.14 -8.36
N ASN A 320 -2.63 -8.14 -7.56
CA ASN A 320 -1.27 -7.58 -7.57
C ASN A 320 -0.27 -8.37 -6.70
N ASP A 321 -0.70 -9.47 -6.12
CA ASP A 321 0.11 -10.44 -5.38
C ASP A 321 0.60 -11.61 -6.25
N ARG A 322 0.52 -11.43 -7.58
CA ARG A 322 0.91 -12.44 -8.59
C ARG A 322 2.02 -11.92 -9.50
N ALA A 323 2.71 -12.84 -10.14
CA ALA A 323 3.62 -12.52 -11.24
C ALA A 323 2.91 -11.71 -12.33
N GLU A 324 3.65 -10.85 -13.03
CA GLU A 324 3.11 -9.96 -14.07
C GLU A 324 2.23 -10.72 -15.09
N HIS A 325 2.72 -11.86 -15.61
CA HIS A 325 2.01 -12.68 -16.60
C HIS A 325 0.81 -13.47 -16.04
N LEU A 326 0.55 -13.38 -14.72
CA LEU A 326 -0.58 -14.00 -14.03
C LEU A 326 -1.51 -12.96 -13.40
N SER A 327 -1.17 -11.68 -13.53
CA SER A 327 -1.92 -10.59 -12.90
C SER A 327 -3.21 -10.29 -13.67
N ILE A 328 -4.34 -10.33 -12.97
CA ILE A 328 -5.67 -10.10 -13.54
C ILE A 328 -6.47 -9.07 -12.74
N ARG A 329 -7.43 -8.45 -13.42
CA ARG A 329 -8.51 -7.67 -12.80
C ARG A 329 -9.83 -8.42 -12.96
N THR A 330 -10.57 -8.55 -11.86
CA THR A 330 -11.93 -9.12 -11.84
C THR A 330 -12.93 -8.03 -11.52
N ASP A 331 -13.84 -7.75 -12.44
CA ASP A 331 -14.95 -6.81 -12.25
C ASP A 331 -16.26 -7.56 -12.06
N ILE A 332 -17.12 -7.05 -11.17
CA ILE A 332 -18.54 -7.41 -11.11
C ILE A 332 -19.31 -6.22 -11.65
N LEU A 333 -20.13 -6.49 -12.68
CA LEU A 333 -20.99 -5.51 -13.31
C LEU A 333 -22.44 -5.80 -12.93
N GLU A 334 -23.23 -4.74 -12.75
CA GLU A 334 -24.68 -4.84 -12.60
C GLU A 334 -25.38 -4.28 -13.84
N LYS A 335 -26.12 -5.13 -14.53
CA LYS A 335 -26.88 -4.78 -15.74
C LYS A 335 -28.30 -5.27 -15.63
N GLY A 336 -29.26 -4.33 -15.66
CA GLY A 336 -30.68 -4.70 -15.60
C GLY A 336 -31.07 -5.49 -14.36
N GLY A 337 -30.45 -5.22 -13.21
CA GLY A 337 -30.68 -5.90 -11.94
C GLY A 337 -30.06 -7.30 -11.86
N LYS A 338 -29.15 -7.66 -12.77
CA LYS A 338 -28.37 -8.90 -12.73
C LYS A 338 -26.89 -8.60 -12.70
N HIS A 339 -26.13 -9.43 -11.98
CA HIS A 339 -24.69 -9.34 -11.94
C HIS A 339 -24.03 -10.19 -13.03
N LEU A 340 -22.83 -9.77 -13.41
CA LEU A 340 -21.98 -10.43 -14.40
C LEU A 340 -20.53 -10.28 -13.96
N VAL A 341 -19.72 -11.32 -14.07
CA VAL A 341 -18.28 -11.27 -13.75
C VAL A 341 -17.47 -11.13 -15.03
N ARG A 342 -16.47 -10.26 -15.00
CA ARG A 342 -15.46 -10.18 -16.07
C ARG A 342 -14.06 -10.26 -15.48
N LYS A 343 -13.22 -11.12 -16.08
CA LYS A 343 -11.79 -11.21 -15.76
C LYS A 343 -10.98 -10.67 -16.93
N TYR A 344 -10.15 -9.66 -16.66
CA TYR A 344 -9.28 -9.01 -17.63
C TYR A 344 -7.81 -9.28 -17.29
N PRO A 345 -6.90 -9.39 -18.29
CA PRO A 345 -5.49 -9.31 -18.01
C PRO A 345 -5.15 -7.90 -17.51
N SER A 346 -4.35 -7.78 -16.45
CA SER A 346 -3.90 -6.48 -15.95
C SER A 346 -2.90 -5.80 -16.89
N ASN A 347 -2.26 -6.59 -17.75
CA ASN A 347 -1.29 -6.16 -18.75
C ASN A 347 -1.25 -7.18 -19.90
N PRO A 348 -0.67 -6.85 -21.07
CA PRO A 348 -0.65 -7.76 -22.22
C PRO A 348 0.07 -9.10 -21.96
N ALA A 349 1.04 -9.17 -21.05
CA ALA A 349 1.75 -10.40 -20.71
C ALA A 349 0.83 -11.44 -20.03
N ALA A 350 -0.26 -10.99 -19.38
CA ALA A 350 -1.24 -11.84 -18.74
C ALA A 350 -2.36 -12.34 -19.68
N ALA A 351 -2.37 -11.91 -20.95
CA ALA A 351 -3.38 -12.36 -21.92
C ALA A 351 -3.45 -13.90 -22.08
N PRO A 352 -2.32 -14.64 -22.14
CA PRO A 352 -2.35 -16.10 -22.21
C PRO A 352 -2.99 -16.76 -20.96
N HIS A 353 -2.87 -16.12 -19.78
CA HIS A 353 -3.50 -16.64 -18.57
C HIS A 353 -5.04 -16.54 -18.63
N ILE A 354 -5.57 -15.47 -19.20
CA ILE A 354 -7.02 -15.34 -19.45
C ILE A 354 -7.48 -16.34 -20.52
N GLU A 355 -6.72 -16.57 -21.58
CA GLU A 355 -7.06 -17.56 -22.61
C GLU A 355 -7.06 -18.98 -22.03
N ALA A 356 -6.16 -19.30 -21.11
CA ALA A 356 -6.11 -20.58 -20.44
C ALA A 356 -7.37 -20.89 -19.59
N LEU A 357 -8.11 -19.87 -19.12
CA LEU A 357 -9.38 -20.08 -18.41
C LEU A 357 -10.40 -20.84 -19.28
N ALA A 358 -10.49 -20.53 -20.57
CA ALA A 358 -11.41 -21.21 -21.48
C ALA A 358 -11.01 -22.68 -21.74
N GLU A 359 -9.70 -22.96 -21.78
CA GLU A 359 -9.20 -24.33 -21.87
C GLU A 359 -9.51 -25.11 -20.58
N ASN A 360 -9.30 -24.49 -19.42
CA ASN A 360 -9.58 -25.09 -18.12
C ASN A 360 -11.08 -25.38 -17.95
N GLU A 361 -11.97 -24.45 -18.35
CA GLU A 361 -13.40 -24.64 -18.34
C GLU A 361 -13.79 -25.91 -19.13
N SER A 362 -13.25 -26.07 -20.32
CA SER A 362 -13.51 -27.21 -21.18
C SER A 362 -13.01 -28.52 -20.55
N ILE A 363 -11.80 -28.52 -19.97
CA ILE A 363 -11.21 -29.68 -19.27
C ILE A 363 -12.10 -30.12 -18.12
N PHE A 364 -12.52 -29.19 -17.26
CA PHE A 364 -13.31 -29.53 -16.08
C PHE A 364 -14.77 -29.84 -16.42
N THR A 365 -15.35 -29.23 -17.45
CA THR A 365 -16.69 -29.60 -17.94
C THR A 365 -16.72 -31.06 -18.40
N GLU A 366 -15.71 -31.51 -19.17
CA GLU A 366 -15.65 -32.93 -19.57
C GLU A 366 -15.33 -33.86 -18.40
N ARG A 367 -14.42 -33.47 -17.51
CA ARG A 367 -14.09 -34.27 -16.32
C ARG A 367 -15.29 -34.49 -15.44
N PHE A 368 -16.03 -33.43 -15.11
CA PHE A 368 -17.15 -33.49 -14.18
C PHE A 368 -18.49 -33.87 -14.85
N LYS A 369 -18.47 -34.17 -16.14
CA LYS A 369 -19.63 -34.72 -16.85
C LYS A 369 -20.16 -36.00 -16.11
N ASP A 370 -21.46 -36.02 -15.90
CA ASP A 370 -22.17 -37.09 -15.17
C ASP A 370 -21.82 -37.15 -13.65
N SER A 371 -21.12 -36.12 -13.11
CA SER A 371 -20.90 -35.98 -11.67
C SER A 371 -22.01 -35.16 -11.01
N THR A 372 -21.86 -34.93 -9.69
CA THR A 372 -22.74 -34.04 -8.93
C THR A 372 -22.22 -32.61 -8.83
N LEU A 373 -21.19 -32.23 -9.62
CA LEU A 373 -20.61 -30.89 -9.72
C LEU A 373 -20.80 -30.39 -11.14
N SER A 374 -21.35 -29.21 -11.27
CA SER A 374 -21.35 -28.41 -12.49
C SER A 374 -20.13 -27.47 -12.54
N VAL A 375 -19.71 -27.07 -13.71
CA VAL A 375 -18.68 -26.04 -13.90
C VAL A 375 -19.34 -24.75 -14.35
N ASN A 376 -19.04 -23.64 -13.71
CA ASN A 376 -19.57 -22.35 -14.13
C ASN A 376 -18.99 -22.00 -15.52
N ARG A 377 -19.85 -21.60 -16.44
CA ARG A 377 -19.47 -21.36 -17.82
C ARG A 377 -18.86 -19.99 -17.98
N LEU A 378 -17.88 -19.88 -18.88
CA LEU A 378 -17.33 -18.63 -19.34
C LEU A 378 -17.45 -18.48 -20.85
N GLU A 379 -17.47 -17.22 -21.31
CA GLU A 379 -17.36 -16.85 -22.71
C GLU A 379 -16.11 -15.98 -22.88
N LEU A 380 -15.17 -16.44 -23.72
CA LEU A 380 -13.97 -15.67 -24.03
C LEU A 380 -14.32 -14.60 -25.08
N LYS A 381 -14.09 -13.34 -24.75
CA LYS A 381 -14.35 -12.17 -25.60
C LYS A 381 -13.07 -11.35 -25.78
N ARG A 382 -13.15 -10.32 -26.61
CA ARG A 382 -12.03 -9.38 -26.81
C ARG A 382 -12.48 -7.94 -26.64
N THR A 383 -11.61 -7.14 -26.07
CA THR A 383 -11.74 -5.69 -25.99
C THR A 383 -11.55 -5.04 -27.38
N ALA A 384 -11.81 -3.75 -27.51
CA ALA A 384 -11.64 -3.02 -28.77
C ALA A 384 -10.18 -3.01 -29.28
N ASP A 385 -9.22 -3.06 -28.36
CA ASP A 385 -7.78 -3.16 -28.63
C ASP A 385 -7.27 -4.61 -28.77
N GLY A 386 -8.20 -5.58 -28.77
CA GLY A 386 -7.93 -6.99 -29.10
C GLY A 386 -7.49 -7.85 -27.91
N LEU A 387 -7.38 -7.33 -26.70
CA LEU A 387 -7.03 -8.12 -25.51
C LEU A 387 -8.17 -9.08 -25.14
N PRO A 388 -7.87 -10.33 -24.75
CA PRO A 388 -8.89 -11.28 -24.30
C PRO A 388 -9.45 -10.89 -22.94
N PHE A 389 -10.73 -11.17 -22.71
CA PHE A 389 -11.32 -11.17 -21.38
C PHE A 389 -12.35 -12.30 -21.26
N ALA A 390 -12.49 -12.84 -20.06
CA ALA A 390 -13.47 -13.84 -19.76
C ALA A 390 -14.73 -13.19 -19.17
N GLU A 391 -15.89 -13.49 -19.75
CA GLU A 391 -17.20 -13.12 -19.21
C GLU A 391 -17.86 -14.36 -18.61
N ILE A 392 -18.23 -14.28 -17.32
CA ILE A 392 -18.65 -15.40 -16.50
C ILE A 392 -19.99 -15.04 -15.87
N GLU A 393 -20.94 -16.01 -15.86
CA GLU A 393 -22.22 -15.83 -15.18
C GLU A 393 -22.01 -15.65 -13.67
N TYR A 394 -22.61 -14.61 -13.09
CA TYR A 394 -22.66 -14.45 -11.64
C TYR A 394 -23.78 -15.33 -11.07
N LEU A 395 -23.43 -16.20 -10.13
CA LEU A 395 -24.40 -17.09 -9.51
C LEU A 395 -25.12 -16.36 -8.38
N GLU A 396 -26.34 -15.89 -8.64
CA GLU A 396 -27.14 -15.17 -7.65
C GLU A 396 -27.70 -16.09 -6.55
N ASN A 397 -27.84 -15.55 -5.33
CA ASN A 397 -28.49 -16.22 -4.20
C ASN A 397 -27.91 -17.62 -3.89
N ASN A 398 -26.61 -17.80 -4.07
CA ASN A 398 -25.91 -19.02 -3.67
C ASN A 398 -25.19 -18.84 -2.33
N ARG A 399 -24.81 -19.95 -1.74
CA ARG A 399 -23.88 -20.02 -0.60
C ARG A 399 -22.67 -20.83 -1.03
N THR A 400 -21.52 -20.50 -0.48
CA THR A 400 -20.33 -21.33 -0.69
C THR A 400 -20.40 -22.59 0.17
N LEU A 401 -19.67 -23.62 -0.25
CA LEU A 401 -19.53 -24.83 0.58
C LEU A 401 -18.89 -24.48 1.93
N GLU A 402 -17.96 -23.51 1.96
CA GLU A 402 -17.35 -23.02 3.19
C GLU A 402 -18.40 -22.45 4.17
N GLU A 403 -19.29 -21.57 3.71
CA GLU A 403 -20.37 -21.02 4.54
C GLU A 403 -21.30 -22.10 5.12
N LEU A 404 -21.53 -23.18 4.37
CA LEU A 404 -22.34 -24.33 4.85
C LEU A 404 -21.59 -25.18 5.89
N LEU A 405 -20.29 -25.39 5.71
CA LEU A 405 -19.46 -26.10 6.68
C LEU A 405 -19.33 -25.30 7.98
N ASP A 406 -19.18 -23.99 7.90
CA ASP A 406 -19.14 -23.09 9.06
C ASP A 406 -20.47 -23.14 9.85
N GLU A 407 -21.61 -23.17 9.17
CA GLU A 407 -22.91 -23.34 9.82
C GLU A 407 -23.00 -24.66 10.57
N CYS A 408 -22.49 -25.75 9.99
CA CYS A 408 -22.42 -27.03 10.67
C CYS A 408 -21.55 -26.98 11.93
N LEU A 409 -20.38 -26.31 11.87
CA LEU A 409 -19.51 -26.15 13.04
C LEU A 409 -20.18 -25.31 14.14
N GLN A 410 -20.80 -24.18 13.78
CA GLN A 410 -21.49 -23.29 14.72
C GLN A 410 -22.63 -24.00 15.45
N ASN A 411 -23.34 -24.90 14.75
CA ASN A 411 -24.45 -25.71 15.31
C ASN A 411 -24.01 -27.04 15.91
N ASN A 412 -22.72 -27.38 15.89
CA ASN A 412 -22.19 -28.71 16.23
C ASN A 412 -22.91 -29.85 15.48
N ASP A 413 -23.30 -29.60 14.22
CA ASP A 413 -23.96 -30.59 13.34
C ASP A 413 -22.90 -31.44 12.62
N GLU A 414 -22.41 -32.45 13.31
CA GLU A 414 -21.43 -33.41 12.77
C GLU A 414 -22.00 -34.18 11.55
N ALA A 415 -23.25 -34.58 11.59
CA ALA A 415 -23.87 -35.34 10.51
C ALA A 415 -24.04 -34.50 9.23
N GLY A 416 -24.39 -33.22 9.37
CA GLY A 416 -24.44 -32.26 8.26
C GLY A 416 -23.07 -32.04 7.66
N PHE A 417 -22.05 -31.82 8.49
CA PHE A 417 -20.66 -31.66 8.05
C PHE A 417 -20.15 -32.89 7.30
N ASP A 418 -20.33 -34.11 7.89
CA ASP A 418 -19.95 -35.38 7.27
C ASP A 418 -20.59 -35.55 5.88
N LYS A 419 -21.86 -35.25 5.74
CA LYS A 419 -22.59 -35.34 4.46
C LYS A 419 -22.01 -34.40 3.39
N LEU A 420 -21.75 -33.16 3.74
CA LEU A 420 -21.17 -32.16 2.82
C LEU A 420 -19.75 -32.55 2.44
N PHE A 421 -18.92 -32.88 3.43
CA PHE A 421 -17.52 -33.22 3.23
C PHE A 421 -17.36 -34.55 2.43
N ASP A 422 -18.15 -35.57 2.70
CA ASP A 422 -18.15 -36.81 1.92
C ASP A 422 -18.50 -36.57 0.45
N ARG A 423 -19.49 -35.71 0.19
CA ARG A 423 -19.83 -35.33 -1.18
C ARG A 423 -18.65 -34.61 -1.86
N TYR A 424 -18.00 -33.68 -1.17
CA TYR A 424 -16.81 -33.01 -1.66
C TYR A 424 -15.66 -33.97 -1.99
N CYS A 425 -15.39 -34.94 -1.10
CA CYS A 425 -14.38 -35.96 -1.33
C CYS A 425 -14.67 -36.80 -2.59
N LYS A 426 -15.94 -37.19 -2.81
CA LYS A 426 -16.37 -37.91 -4.03
C LYS A 426 -16.16 -37.06 -5.30
N ILE A 427 -16.42 -35.77 -5.22
CA ILE A 427 -16.18 -34.83 -6.30
C ILE A 427 -14.67 -34.72 -6.62
N ALA A 428 -13.83 -34.53 -5.60
CA ALA A 428 -12.38 -34.41 -5.79
C ALA A 428 -11.78 -35.70 -6.41
N ALA A 429 -12.32 -36.86 -6.08
CA ALA A 429 -11.89 -38.14 -6.61
C ALA A 429 -12.52 -38.51 -8.00
N TRP A 430 -13.53 -37.75 -8.47
CA TRP A 430 -14.26 -38.08 -9.69
C TRP A 430 -13.36 -37.99 -10.93
N LYS A 431 -13.24 -39.12 -11.68
CA LYS A 431 -12.40 -39.26 -12.89
C LYS A 431 -11.01 -38.59 -12.73
N ALA A 432 -10.40 -38.69 -11.56
CA ALA A 432 -9.18 -37.98 -11.23
C ALA A 432 -7.92 -38.61 -11.85
N GLU A 433 -7.93 -39.95 -12.11
CA GLU A 433 -6.77 -40.62 -12.70
C GLU A 433 -6.54 -40.21 -14.15
N GLY A 434 -5.32 -39.77 -14.45
CA GLY A 434 -4.92 -39.33 -15.80
C GLY A 434 -5.52 -38.01 -16.27
N THR A 435 -6.20 -37.24 -15.37
CA THR A 435 -6.77 -35.93 -15.69
C THR A 435 -6.14 -34.83 -14.86
N LYS A 436 -6.15 -33.59 -15.39
CA LYS A 436 -5.73 -32.41 -14.62
C LYS A 436 -6.66 -32.20 -13.41
N GLN A 437 -6.07 -31.81 -12.29
CA GLN A 437 -6.78 -31.41 -11.09
C GLN A 437 -6.88 -29.87 -11.06
N ASP A 438 -7.93 -29.35 -10.45
CA ASP A 438 -7.96 -27.95 -10.10
C ASP A 438 -7.23 -27.75 -8.77
N TYR A 439 -6.22 -26.89 -8.80
CA TYR A 439 -5.42 -26.56 -7.62
C TYR A 439 -6.28 -25.83 -6.57
N ASP A 440 -7.22 -25.01 -7.02
CA ASP A 440 -8.11 -24.21 -6.19
C ASP A 440 -9.52 -24.81 -6.03
N LEU A 441 -9.67 -26.12 -6.14
CA LEU A 441 -10.91 -26.80 -5.75
C LEU A 441 -11.07 -26.76 -4.22
N THR A 442 -11.17 -25.55 -3.68
CA THR A 442 -11.35 -25.25 -2.26
C THR A 442 -12.82 -24.94 -1.95
N PHE A 443 -13.19 -24.94 -0.68
CA PHE A 443 -14.59 -24.80 -0.27
C PHE A 443 -15.25 -23.47 -0.70
N PRO A 444 -14.57 -22.31 -0.63
CA PRO A 444 -15.14 -21.04 -1.12
C PRO A 444 -15.38 -21.01 -2.63
N ASN A 445 -14.69 -21.86 -3.42
CA ASN A 445 -14.82 -21.94 -4.87
C ASN A 445 -15.89 -22.94 -5.35
N ILE A 446 -16.71 -23.44 -4.43
CA ILE A 446 -17.87 -24.27 -4.74
C ILE A 446 -19.13 -23.55 -4.27
N CYS A 447 -19.93 -23.07 -5.21
CA CYS A 447 -21.23 -22.48 -4.95
C CYS A 447 -22.30 -23.57 -4.83
N VAL A 448 -23.17 -23.45 -3.81
CA VAL A 448 -24.23 -24.39 -3.53
C VAL A 448 -25.57 -23.68 -3.58
N GLN A 449 -26.43 -24.12 -4.48
CA GLN A 449 -27.82 -23.67 -4.57
C GLN A 449 -28.75 -24.88 -4.51
N SER A 450 -29.39 -25.07 -3.38
CA SER A 450 -30.16 -26.32 -3.10
C SER A 450 -29.27 -27.56 -3.25
N ASP A 451 -29.61 -28.48 -4.16
CA ASP A 451 -28.82 -29.69 -4.44
C ASP A 451 -27.79 -29.51 -5.57
N ILE A 452 -27.76 -28.33 -6.21
CA ILE A 452 -26.84 -28.06 -7.31
C ILE A 452 -25.56 -27.47 -6.74
N TRP A 453 -24.43 -28.12 -7.03
CA TRP A 453 -23.09 -27.64 -6.73
C TRP A 453 -22.42 -27.19 -7.99
N THR A 454 -21.84 -25.97 -7.97
CA THR A 454 -21.19 -25.38 -9.13
C THR A 454 -19.81 -24.90 -8.74
N MET A 455 -18.79 -25.42 -9.41
CA MET A 455 -17.41 -24.98 -9.28
C MET A 455 -17.25 -23.61 -9.98
N ILE A 456 -16.67 -22.67 -9.28
CA ILE A 456 -16.25 -21.37 -9.79
C ILE A 456 -14.73 -21.27 -9.63
N ASP A 457 -14.11 -20.35 -10.33
CA ASP A 457 -12.68 -20.03 -10.22
C ASP A 457 -11.75 -21.24 -10.42
N TYR A 458 -11.55 -21.62 -11.67
CA TYR A 458 -10.72 -22.75 -12.10
C TYR A 458 -9.44 -22.27 -12.83
N GLU A 459 -8.76 -21.27 -12.27
CA GLU A 459 -7.56 -20.66 -12.87
C GLU A 459 -6.38 -21.62 -12.93
N TRP A 460 -6.22 -22.49 -11.92
CA TRP A 460 -4.98 -23.21 -11.67
C TRP A 460 -5.14 -24.72 -11.88
N THR A 461 -4.64 -25.21 -12.99
CA THR A 461 -4.63 -26.66 -13.24
C THR A 461 -3.29 -27.28 -12.88
N THR A 462 -3.32 -28.53 -12.39
CA THR A 462 -2.14 -29.31 -12.06
C THR A 462 -2.34 -30.80 -12.30
N ASP A 463 -1.27 -31.48 -12.71
CA ASP A 463 -1.17 -32.95 -12.77
C ASP A 463 -0.31 -33.53 -11.61
N LYS A 464 0.19 -32.66 -10.72
CA LYS A 464 1.16 -33.00 -9.66
C LYS A 464 0.52 -33.38 -8.34
N LEU A 465 -0.79 -33.13 -8.16
CA LEU A 465 -1.51 -33.42 -6.92
C LEU A 465 -2.47 -34.58 -7.10
N THR A 466 -2.49 -35.46 -6.11
CA THR A 466 -3.49 -36.55 -6.00
C THR A 466 -4.80 -35.97 -5.46
N PRO A 467 -5.95 -36.66 -5.65
CA PRO A 467 -7.21 -36.25 -5.03
C PRO A 467 -7.12 -36.09 -3.50
N GLN A 468 -6.40 -36.99 -2.82
CA GLN A 468 -6.18 -36.89 -1.38
C GLN A 468 -5.41 -35.62 -1.00
N GLN A 469 -4.42 -35.22 -1.80
CA GLN A 469 -3.68 -33.96 -1.58
C GLN A 469 -4.55 -32.73 -1.83
N ILE A 470 -5.45 -32.76 -2.83
CA ILE A 470 -6.42 -31.67 -3.07
C ILE A 470 -7.37 -31.54 -1.85
N ILE A 471 -7.92 -32.64 -1.36
CA ILE A 471 -8.80 -32.66 -0.18
C ILE A 471 -8.08 -32.10 1.05
N SER A 472 -6.82 -32.52 1.27
CA SER A 472 -6.01 -32.05 2.39
C SER A 472 -5.71 -30.56 2.28
N ARG A 473 -5.41 -30.10 1.06
CA ARG A 473 -5.17 -28.68 0.79
C ARG A 473 -6.43 -27.85 1.10
N ALA A 474 -7.59 -28.28 0.65
CA ALA A 474 -8.84 -27.59 0.93
C ALA A 474 -9.12 -27.46 2.44
N LEU A 475 -8.92 -28.54 3.21
CA LEU A 475 -9.04 -28.50 4.67
C LEU A 475 -8.00 -27.60 5.33
N ASN A 476 -6.75 -27.61 4.86
CA ASN A 476 -5.71 -26.75 5.38
C ASN A 476 -6.00 -25.27 5.10
N CYS A 477 -6.42 -24.91 3.88
CA CYS A 477 -6.85 -23.55 3.55
C CYS A 477 -8.00 -23.10 4.45
N TYR A 478 -9.00 -23.94 4.61
CA TYR A 478 -10.15 -23.71 5.49
C TYR A 478 -9.76 -23.42 6.95
N GLY A 479 -8.77 -24.14 7.47
CA GLY A 479 -8.28 -23.93 8.82
C GLY A 479 -7.33 -22.73 8.96
N GLN A 480 -6.55 -22.40 7.92
CA GLN A 480 -5.63 -21.26 7.96
C GLN A 480 -6.36 -19.91 8.00
N GLU A 481 -7.54 -19.83 7.39
CA GLU A 481 -8.35 -18.61 7.44
C GLU A 481 -8.91 -18.32 8.83
N ASP A 482 -9.28 -19.35 9.59
CA ASP A 482 -9.68 -19.25 10.99
C ASP A 482 -9.12 -20.42 11.80
N PRO A 483 -8.09 -20.19 12.64
CA PRO A 483 -7.49 -21.24 13.47
C PRO A 483 -8.50 -21.96 14.40
N VAL A 484 -9.62 -21.32 14.75
CA VAL A 484 -10.68 -21.95 15.56
C VAL A 484 -11.30 -23.13 14.83
N ARG A 485 -11.42 -23.08 13.51
CA ARG A 485 -11.89 -24.20 12.68
C ARG A 485 -11.01 -25.44 12.85
N MET A 486 -9.66 -25.26 12.82
CA MET A 486 -8.71 -26.39 12.98
C MET A 486 -8.77 -27.05 14.37
N GLU A 487 -9.12 -26.28 15.39
CA GLU A 487 -9.26 -26.80 16.76
C GLU A 487 -10.59 -27.51 16.97
N HIS A 488 -11.56 -27.35 16.06
CA HIS A 488 -12.90 -27.96 16.21
C HIS A 488 -12.85 -29.49 16.10
N PRO A 489 -13.52 -30.25 17.03
CA PRO A 489 -13.48 -31.73 17.04
C PRO A 489 -13.89 -32.40 15.72
N ILE A 490 -14.89 -31.83 15.04
CA ILE A 490 -15.38 -32.34 13.74
C ILE A 490 -14.28 -32.28 12.69
N VAL A 491 -13.59 -31.15 12.59
CA VAL A 491 -12.51 -30.94 11.59
C VAL A 491 -11.31 -31.83 11.91
N LYS A 492 -10.92 -31.95 13.20
CA LYS A 492 -9.84 -32.85 13.64
C LYS A 492 -10.13 -34.31 13.28
N LYS A 493 -11.36 -34.78 13.50
CA LYS A 493 -11.80 -36.10 13.08
C LYS A 493 -11.55 -36.38 11.60
N HIS A 494 -11.89 -35.40 10.73
CA HIS A 494 -11.70 -35.55 9.29
C HIS A 494 -10.24 -35.50 8.87
N LEU A 495 -9.43 -34.67 9.49
CA LEU A 495 -7.98 -34.62 9.25
C LEU A 495 -7.32 -35.96 9.64
N GLU A 496 -7.69 -36.53 10.78
CA GLU A 496 -7.21 -37.83 11.22
C GLU A 496 -7.69 -38.98 10.29
N ALA A 497 -8.95 -38.94 9.85
CA ALA A 497 -9.51 -39.92 8.93
C ALA A 497 -8.85 -39.92 7.54
N LEU A 498 -8.35 -38.80 7.08
CA LEU A 498 -7.58 -38.72 5.83
C LEU A 498 -6.27 -39.52 5.89
N GLY A 499 -5.79 -39.85 7.09
CA GLY A 499 -4.62 -40.70 7.30
C GLY A 499 -3.32 -40.14 6.74
N ILE A 500 -3.20 -38.81 6.64
CA ILE A 500 -2.03 -38.15 6.07
C ILE A 500 -0.90 -38.14 7.09
N GLY A 501 0.12 -38.96 6.82
CA GLY A 501 1.33 -39.01 7.63
C GLY A 501 2.21 -37.77 7.49
N LYS A 502 3.14 -37.58 8.42
CA LYS A 502 4.08 -36.44 8.45
C LYS A 502 4.84 -36.28 7.13
N GLU A 503 5.22 -37.33 6.47
CA GLU A 503 5.96 -37.32 5.20
C GLU A 503 5.08 -36.77 4.06
N GLN A 504 3.83 -37.20 3.96
CA GLN A 504 2.88 -36.67 2.96
C GLN A 504 2.53 -35.20 3.19
N MET A 505 2.42 -34.78 4.46
CA MET A 505 2.21 -33.37 4.81
C MET A 505 3.43 -32.54 4.43
N ARG A 506 4.66 -33.07 4.60
CA ARG A 506 5.86 -32.38 4.15
C ARG A 506 5.88 -32.24 2.63
N GLU A 507 5.60 -33.31 1.90
CA GLU A 507 5.51 -33.28 0.43
C GLU A 507 4.46 -32.29 -0.07
N LEU A 508 3.28 -32.25 0.56
CA LEU A 508 2.22 -31.28 0.23
C LEU A 508 2.69 -29.85 0.49
N SER A 509 3.34 -29.60 1.62
CA SER A 509 3.90 -28.29 1.96
C SER A 509 4.99 -27.85 0.98
N GLU A 510 5.85 -28.76 0.52
CA GLU A 510 6.87 -28.46 -0.50
C GLU A 510 6.24 -28.10 -1.85
N LYS A 511 5.16 -28.81 -2.26
CA LYS A 511 4.41 -28.52 -3.48
C LYS A 511 3.67 -27.17 -3.37
N GLU A 512 3.05 -26.88 -2.22
CA GLU A 512 2.39 -25.61 -1.96
C GLU A 512 3.40 -24.46 -2.02
N LEU A 513 4.54 -24.59 -1.35
CA LEU A 513 5.61 -23.59 -1.39
C LEU A 513 6.11 -23.35 -2.81
N ALA A 514 6.32 -24.40 -3.60
CA ALA A 514 6.74 -24.28 -4.99
C ALA A 514 5.70 -23.58 -5.86
N PHE A 515 4.42 -23.82 -5.62
CA PHE A 515 3.31 -23.12 -6.29
C PHE A 515 3.26 -21.64 -5.89
N GLN A 516 3.36 -21.34 -4.59
CA GLN A 516 3.40 -19.96 -4.10
C GLN A 516 4.60 -19.18 -4.67
N HIS A 517 5.79 -19.79 -4.70
CA HIS A 517 6.98 -19.18 -5.32
C HIS A 517 6.77 -18.86 -6.81
N PHE A 518 6.07 -19.74 -7.53
CA PHE A 518 5.72 -19.51 -8.93
C PHE A 518 4.74 -18.33 -9.08
N VAL A 519 3.66 -18.32 -8.30
CA VAL A 519 2.62 -17.28 -8.36
C VAL A 519 3.15 -15.93 -7.91
N LEU A 520 3.93 -15.89 -6.81
CA LEU A 520 4.40 -14.66 -6.17
C LEU A 520 5.75 -14.16 -6.73
N GLN A 521 6.37 -14.88 -7.66
CA GLN A 521 7.75 -14.61 -8.12
C GLN A 521 8.74 -14.45 -6.95
N GLU A 522 8.63 -15.29 -5.94
CA GLU A 522 9.56 -15.22 -4.82
C GLU A 522 10.98 -15.59 -5.24
N LYS A 523 11.94 -14.79 -4.81
CA LYS A 523 13.35 -15.05 -4.96
C LYS A 523 14.08 -14.62 -3.68
N ASP A 524 14.98 -15.48 -3.21
CA ASP A 524 15.75 -15.21 -1.99
C ASP A 524 14.86 -14.92 -0.75
N GLY A 525 13.68 -15.57 -0.66
CA GLY A 525 12.73 -15.41 0.44
C GLY A 525 11.97 -14.07 0.44
N ARG A 526 11.94 -13.37 -0.70
CA ARG A 526 11.20 -12.11 -0.86
C ARG A 526 10.35 -12.14 -2.11
N SER A 527 9.09 -11.72 -1.95
CA SER A 527 8.20 -11.53 -3.08
C SER A 527 8.66 -10.35 -3.95
N ARG A 528 8.55 -10.55 -5.27
CA ARG A 528 8.84 -9.52 -6.27
C ARG A 528 7.59 -8.83 -6.79
N THR A 529 6.42 -9.24 -6.34
CA THR A 529 5.16 -8.62 -6.70
C THR A 529 5.02 -7.25 -6.01
N ALA A 530 4.26 -6.34 -6.62
CA ALA A 530 4.04 -4.98 -6.10
C ALA A 530 3.46 -5.02 -4.68
N LEU A 531 2.46 -5.86 -4.43
CA LEU A 531 1.85 -6.01 -3.11
C LEU A 531 2.81 -6.64 -2.09
N GLY A 532 3.63 -7.61 -2.50
CA GLY A 532 4.65 -8.22 -1.64
C GLY A 532 5.72 -7.22 -1.22
N GLN A 533 6.14 -6.34 -2.11
CA GLN A 533 7.08 -5.25 -1.80
C GLN A 533 6.47 -4.24 -0.82
N LEU A 534 5.21 -3.86 -1.04
CA LEU A 534 4.48 -2.99 -0.11
C LEU A 534 4.42 -3.60 1.29
N ARG A 535 4.00 -4.87 1.41
CA ARG A 535 3.93 -5.58 2.70
C ARG A 535 5.29 -5.62 3.41
N HIS A 536 6.36 -5.84 2.67
CA HIS A 536 7.71 -5.86 3.23
C HIS A 536 8.11 -4.49 3.81
N LEU A 537 7.79 -3.40 3.12
CA LEU A 537 8.15 -2.04 3.57
C LEU A 537 7.34 -1.56 4.79
N ILE A 538 6.07 -1.94 4.89
CA ILE A 538 5.18 -1.45 5.94
C ILE A 538 4.99 -2.42 7.12
N GLY A 539 5.32 -3.70 6.95
CA GLY A 539 5.00 -4.77 7.91
C GLY A 539 5.56 -4.54 9.32
N ASN A 540 6.71 -3.89 9.41
CA ASN A 540 7.43 -3.68 10.68
C ASN A 540 7.06 -2.38 11.40
N ARG A 541 6.10 -1.60 10.89
CA ARG A 541 5.73 -0.30 11.46
C ARG A 541 4.54 -0.35 12.41
N ALA A 542 3.90 -1.51 12.54
CA ALA A 542 2.77 -1.70 13.44
C ALA A 542 3.24 -2.26 14.79
N VAL A 543 2.96 -1.54 15.86
CA VAL A 543 3.45 -1.84 17.22
C VAL A 543 2.26 -1.98 18.19
N PRO A 544 2.20 -3.04 19.02
CA PRO A 544 1.20 -3.11 20.09
C PRO A 544 1.20 -1.84 20.94
N TYR A 545 0.03 -1.37 21.34
CA TYR A 545 -0.07 -0.07 22.03
C TYR A 545 0.71 -0.03 23.33
N GLN A 546 0.80 -1.14 24.08
CA GLN A 546 1.59 -1.24 25.29
C GLN A 546 3.08 -0.98 25.03
N GLU A 547 3.60 -1.57 23.93
CA GLU A 547 4.98 -1.36 23.49
C GLU A 547 5.18 0.07 22.99
N PHE A 548 4.20 0.62 22.25
CA PHE A 548 4.25 1.99 21.75
C PHE A 548 4.37 3.00 22.91
N PHE A 549 3.55 2.88 23.94
CA PHE A 549 3.64 3.75 25.11
C PHE A 549 4.91 3.52 25.93
N ALA A 550 5.34 2.26 26.08
CA ALA A 550 6.63 1.97 26.74
C ALA A 550 7.81 2.60 25.97
N ARG A 551 7.74 2.66 24.64
CA ARG A 551 8.73 3.38 23.82
C ARG A 551 8.65 4.88 24.01
N ALA A 552 7.45 5.47 24.05
CA ALA A 552 7.27 6.91 24.28
C ALA A 552 7.89 7.37 25.59
N ASP A 553 7.71 6.59 26.67
CA ASP A 553 8.32 6.88 27.98
C ASP A 553 9.86 6.80 27.99
N ARG A 554 10.45 6.07 27.04
CA ARG A 554 11.89 5.90 26.88
C ARG A 554 12.51 6.77 25.78
N LYS A 555 11.71 7.57 25.10
CA LYS A 555 12.15 8.63 24.16
C LYS A 555 12.58 9.86 24.95
N LYS A 556 13.73 9.77 25.59
CA LYS A 556 14.29 10.84 26.43
C LYS A 556 15.70 11.10 25.96
N VAL A 557 15.96 12.30 25.50
CA VAL A 557 17.32 12.75 25.23
C VAL A 557 17.95 13.15 26.58
N GLN A 558 18.98 12.42 26.99
CA GLN A 558 19.80 12.79 28.13
C GLN A 558 21.14 13.34 27.65
N VAL A 559 21.54 14.46 28.21
CA VAL A 559 22.81 15.12 27.90
C VAL A 559 23.70 15.04 29.15
N PHE A 560 24.95 14.64 28.95
CA PHE A 560 25.99 14.65 29.96
C PHE A 560 27.10 15.62 29.57
N GLU A 561 27.56 16.43 30.49
CA GLU A 561 28.71 17.32 30.29
C GLU A 561 29.94 16.76 31.04
N ASP A 562 31.07 16.61 30.35
CA ASP A 562 32.34 16.24 30.95
C ASP A 562 33.28 17.45 31.05
N PHE A 563 33.69 17.74 32.26
CA PHE A 563 34.67 18.79 32.60
C PHE A 563 36.10 18.23 32.78
N GLY A 564 36.35 17.00 32.33
CA GLY A 564 37.63 16.31 32.38
C GLY A 564 37.73 15.24 33.47
N ALA A 565 36.63 14.97 34.21
CA ALA A 565 36.53 13.86 35.15
C ALA A 565 35.71 12.68 34.67
N GLY A 566 35.24 12.73 33.43
CA GLY A 566 34.30 11.80 32.82
C GLY A 566 32.83 12.18 33.00
N TYR A 567 31.95 11.38 32.42
CA TYR A 567 30.48 11.62 32.48
C TYR A 567 29.93 11.14 33.83
N THR A 568 29.22 12.03 34.53
CA THR A 568 28.58 11.71 35.84
C THR A 568 27.10 12.14 35.83
N PRO A 569 26.23 11.48 36.62
CA PRO A 569 24.83 11.86 36.71
C PRO A 569 24.60 13.29 37.19
N GLU A 570 25.51 13.81 38.03
CA GLU A 570 25.43 15.17 38.59
C GLU A 570 25.62 16.25 37.52
N HIS A 571 26.27 15.89 36.43
CA HIS A 571 26.49 16.75 35.26
C HIS A 571 25.64 16.31 34.09
N SER A 572 24.42 15.83 34.35
CA SER A 572 23.47 15.43 33.28
C SER A 572 22.10 16.09 33.47
N TYR A 573 21.37 16.18 32.37
CA TYR A 573 20.00 16.66 32.36
C TYR A 573 19.23 16.07 31.19
N TYR A 574 17.89 16.03 31.28
CA TYR A 574 17.02 15.61 30.21
C TYR A 574 16.59 16.83 29.37
N GLN A 575 16.71 16.70 28.05
CA GLN A 575 16.20 17.69 27.09
C GLN A 575 14.93 17.17 26.46
N TYR A 576 13.77 17.58 27.00
CA TYR A 576 12.46 17.06 26.59
C TYR A 576 11.95 17.62 25.26
N ASP A 577 12.47 18.76 24.81
CA ASP A 577 12.14 19.44 23.58
C ASP A 577 13.07 19.07 22.40
N ALA A 578 13.97 18.12 22.61
CA ALA A 578 14.91 17.70 21.58
C ALA A 578 14.27 16.81 20.49
N TYR A 579 13.16 16.16 20.80
CA TYR A 579 12.40 15.36 19.82
C TYR A 579 11.42 16.23 19.05
N GLU A 580 11.56 16.21 17.74
CA GLU A 580 10.61 16.76 16.77
C GLU A 580 9.70 15.66 16.20
N ALA A 581 8.78 16.04 15.30
CA ALA A 581 7.97 15.08 14.57
C ALA A 581 8.84 14.04 13.82
N ASP A 582 8.28 12.87 13.53
CA ASP A 582 8.91 11.80 12.77
C ASP A 582 10.21 11.23 13.36
N ASP A 583 10.33 11.25 14.71
CA ASP A 583 11.49 10.74 15.43
C ASP A 583 12.82 11.45 15.06
N LEU A 584 12.71 12.71 14.66
CA LEU A 584 13.86 13.59 14.49
C LEU A 584 14.33 14.14 15.85
N ILE A 585 15.63 14.15 16.04
CA ILE A 585 16.29 14.78 17.18
C ILE A 585 16.98 16.05 16.69
N ASN A 586 16.69 17.16 17.37
CA ASN A 586 17.36 18.44 17.20
C ASN A 586 17.80 18.95 18.59
N ALA A 587 18.88 18.35 19.10
CA ALA A 587 19.39 18.67 20.44
C ALA A 587 20.29 19.91 20.36
N ARG A 588 19.85 21.01 20.99
CA ARG A 588 20.64 22.22 21.16
C ARG A 588 21.19 22.29 22.60
N ILE A 589 22.45 22.00 22.73
CA ILE A 589 23.15 21.88 24.02
C ILE A 589 23.94 23.16 24.29
N ILE A 590 23.61 23.88 25.34
CA ILE A 590 24.33 25.09 25.74
C ILE A 590 25.42 24.69 26.74
N CYS A 591 26.66 24.77 26.33
CA CYS A 591 27.81 24.36 27.10
C CYS A 591 28.14 25.38 28.20
N LYS A 592 28.70 24.89 29.32
CA LYS A 592 29.30 25.70 30.35
C LYS A 592 30.80 25.84 30.12
N ALA A 593 31.39 26.86 30.75
CA ALA A 593 32.83 27.07 30.65
C ALA A 593 33.61 25.85 31.18
N GLY A 594 34.61 25.42 30.43
CA GLY A 594 35.44 24.26 30.76
C GLY A 594 34.86 22.90 30.34
N THR A 595 33.69 22.84 29.65
CA THR A 595 33.18 21.58 29.09
C THR A 595 34.15 21.07 28.03
N LYS A 596 34.64 19.83 28.21
CA LYS A 596 35.60 19.16 27.30
C LYS A 596 34.94 18.19 26.34
N ALA A 597 33.84 17.59 26.79
CA ALA A 597 33.07 16.68 25.96
C ALA A 597 31.58 16.67 26.33
N ILE A 598 30.73 16.37 25.35
CA ILE A 598 29.29 16.17 25.52
C ILE A 598 28.97 14.73 25.14
N ARG A 599 28.22 14.01 25.96
CA ARG A 599 27.60 12.76 25.63
C ARG A 599 26.09 13.00 25.51
N LEU A 600 25.51 12.57 24.42
CA LEU A 600 24.08 12.56 24.17
C LEU A 600 23.60 11.11 24.11
N ASP A 601 22.69 10.78 25.03
CA ASP A 601 21.96 9.52 25.04
C ASP A 601 20.60 9.75 24.37
N PRO A 602 20.41 9.31 23.10
CA PRO A 602 19.22 9.67 22.32
C PRO A 602 17.95 8.99 22.84
N ALA A 603 18.08 7.87 23.55
CA ALA A 603 16.96 7.09 24.05
C ALA A 603 17.40 6.05 25.10
N GLU A 604 16.43 5.35 25.67
CA GLU A 604 16.64 4.18 26.55
C GLU A 604 16.18 2.87 25.86
N LEU A 605 16.40 2.73 24.55
CA LEU A 605 15.94 1.60 23.72
C LEU A 605 16.96 1.23 22.65
N PRO A 606 17.00 -0.04 22.18
CA PRO A 606 17.71 -0.40 20.96
C PRO A 606 17.20 0.40 19.78
N CYS A 607 18.10 0.97 18.99
CA CYS A 607 17.72 1.84 17.88
C CYS A 607 18.81 1.94 16.80
N LEU A 608 18.41 2.41 15.62
CA LEU A 608 19.30 2.96 14.61
C LEU A 608 19.26 4.48 14.72
N VAL A 609 20.42 5.12 14.77
CA VAL A 609 20.54 6.58 14.75
C VAL A 609 21.32 7.01 13.53
N GLN A 610 20.69 7.82 12.69
CA GLN A 610 21.32 8.46 11.55
C GLN A 610 21.64 9.91 11.90
N ILE A 611 22.93 10.24 12.00
CA ILE A 611 23.39 11.57 12.38
C ILE A 611 23.40 12.47 11.14
N HIS A 612 22.45 13.39 11.03
CA HIS A 612 22.31 14.30 9.88
C HIS A 612 23.33 15.43 9.91
N GLY A 613 23.79 15.86 11.09
CA GLY A 613 24.81 16.88 11.23
C GLY A 613 25.09 17.25 12.68
N ILE A 614 26.29 17.72 12.92
CA ILE A 614 26.71 18.29 14.20
C ILE A 614 27.28 19.68 13.94
N GLU A 615 26.79 20.69 14.64
CA GLU A 615 27.27 22.06 14.55
C GLU A 615 27.90 22.50 15.88
N TRP A 616 29.06 23.10 15.79
CA TRP A 616 29.74 23.73 16.93
C TRP A 616 29.94 25.22 16.65
N ARG A 617 29.51 26.08 17.60
CA ARG A 617 29.61 27.56 17.44
C ARG A 617 28.98 28.04 16.13
N GLY A 618 27.87 27.47 15.71
CA GLY A 618 27.17 27.82 14.48
C GLY A 618 27.85 27.38 13.18
N LYS A 619 28.87 26.51 13.25
CA LYS A 619 29.53 25.93 12.08
C LYS A 619 29.35 24.42 12.06
N ALA A 620 28.92 23.89 10.92
CA ALA A 620 28.84 22.45 10.73
C ALA A 620 30.24 21.82 10.79
N LEU A 621 30.38 20.71 11.52
CA LEU A 621 31.62 19.93 11.58
C LEU A 621 31.89 19.22 10.25
N THR A 622 33.11 19.31 9.79
CA THR A 622 33.57 18.55 8.60
C THR A 622 33.75 17.09 8.93
N ARG A 623 33.79 16.22 7.92
CA ARG A 623 34.03 14.79 8.10
C ARG A 623 35.30 14.50 8.88
N ALA A 624 36.37 15.18 8.58
CA ALA A 624 37.65 15.01 9.28
C ALA A 624 37.54 15.38 10.80
N GLN A 625 36.77 16.40 11.13
CA GLN A 625 36.50 16.78 12.52
C GLN A 625 35.62 15.74 13.21
N LEU A 626 34.58 15.21 12.53
CA LEU A 626 33.75 14.15 13.06
C LEU A 626 34.56 12.88 13.34
N ASP A 627 35.45 12.48 12.45
CA ASP A 627 36.32 11.31 12.64
C ASP A 627 37.27 11.47 13.85
N GLN A 628 37.61 12.72 14.23
CA GLN A 628 38.47 12.99 15.39
C GLN A 628 37.70 13.14 16.72
N CYS A 629 36.49 13.73 16.68
CA CYS A 629 35.81 14.13 17.91
C CYS A 629 34.59 13.25 18.27
N LEU A 630 34.06 12.49 17.32
CA LEU A 630 32.86 11.67 17.52
C LEU A 630 33.24 10.26 17.99
N SER A 631 32.57 9.79 19.04
CA SER A 631 32.63 8.41 19.48
C SER A 631 31.24 7.91 19.91
N THR A 632 31.05 6.59 19.88
CA THR A 632 29.76 5.96 20.21
C THR A 632 30.00 4.55 20.74
N ASN A 633 29.08 4.05 21.59
CA ASN A 633 29.09 2.65 22.02
C ASN A 633 28.33 1.72 21.05
N GLY A 634 27.71 2.26 19.99
CA GLY A 634 27.04 1.49 18.97
C GLY A 634 27.95 1.03 17.84
N GLN A 635 27.45 0.12 17.00
CA GLN A 635 28.13 -0.32 15.79
C GLN A 635 27.87 0.68 14.67
N VAL A 636 28.93 1.35 14.19
CA VAL A 636 28.84 2.19 12.99
C VAL A 636 28.66 1.29 11.78
N LEU A 637 27.53 1.41 11.08
CA LEU A 637 27.26 0.73 9.82
C LEU A 637 28.01 1.43 8.70
N ALA A 638 28.43 0.68 7.67
CA ALA A 638 29.20 1.23 6.56
C ALA A 638 28.50 2.47 5.95
N ASP A 639 29.30 3.50 5.65
CA ASP A 639 28.82 4.78 5.13
C ASP A 639 27.84 4.60 3.98
N THR A 640 26.66 5.19 4.14
CA THR A 640 25.73 5.37 3.03
C THR A 640 26.30 6.36 2.00
N PRO A 641 25.81 6.39 0.76
CA PRO A 641 26.27 7.34 -0.26
C PRO A 641 26.18 8.82 0.18
N SER A 642 25.35 9.12 1.18
CA SER A 642 25.17 10.46 1.76
C SER A 642 26.25 10.89 2.75
N HIS A 643 27.25 10.08 3.04
CA HIS A 643 28.33 10.32 4.03
C HIS A 643 27.85 10.61 5.47
N VAL A 644 26.65 10.20 5.81
CA VAL A 644 26.07 10.40 7.16
C VAL A 644 26.26 9.13 7.98
N PRO A 645 26.90 9.19 9.16
CA PRO A 645 27.09 8.00 9.98
C PRO A 645 25.74 7.46 10.48
N THR A 646 25.50 6.19 10.23
CA THR A 646 24.39 5.43 10.82
C THR A 646 24.92 4.48 11.86
N VAL A 647 24.39 4.56 13.07
CA VAL A 647 24.85 3.77 14.22
C VAL A 647 23.75 2.84 14.69
N LEU A 648 24.07 1.55 14.79
CA LEU A 648 23.20 0.54 15.38
C LEU A 648 23.51 0.41 16.88
N PHE A 649 22.50 0.65 17.72
CA PHE A 649 22.55 0.41 19.15
C PHE A 649 21.70 -0.82 19.49
N GLU A 650 22.35 -1.87 19.99
CA GLU A 650 21.72 -3.15 20.30
C GLU A 650 21.18 -3.21 21.75
N THR A 651 21.53 -2.25 22.56
CA THR A 651 21.13 -2.17 23.98
C THR A 651 20.25 -0.95 24.26
N GLY A 652 19.67 -0.90 25.45
CA GLY A 652 18.87 0.24 25.91
C GLY A 652 19.71 1.41 26.45
N ASP A 653 21.01 1.47 26.19
CA ASP A 653 21.91 2.56 26.60
C ASP A 653 22.71 3.11 25.40
N PRO A 654 22.01 3.62 24.37
CA PRO A 654 22.66 4.22 23.20
C PRO A 654 23.33 5.54 23.59
N ASN A 655 24.59 5.74 23.21
CA ASN A 655 25.25 7.02 23.43
C ASN A 655 26.15 7.47 22.28
N ILE A 656 26.17 8.79 22.10
CA ILE A 656 26.98 9.50 21.12
C ILE A 656 27.77 10.56 21.87
N SER A 657 29.07 10.52 21.83
CA SER A 657 29.94 11.48 22.51
C SER A 657 30.70 12.34 21.51
N VAL A 658 30.73 13.64 21.75
CA VAL A 658 31.45 14.66 20.99
C VAL A 658 32.48 15.31 21.86
N ARG A 659 33.75 15.14 21.54
CA ARG A 659 34.87 15.79 22.22
C ARG A 659 35.05 17.21 21.71
N LEU A 660 34.92 18.21 22.57
CA LEU A 660 35.07 19.63 22.20
C LEU A 660 36.53 20.08 22.25
N ASP A 661 37.34 19.43 23.11
CA ASP A 661 38.77 19.71 23.24
C ASP A 661 39.60 19.38 21.98
N CYS A 662 39.03 18.61 21.02
CA CYS A 662 39.64 18.34 19.73
C CYS A 662 39.26 19.38 18.64
N LEU A 663 38.31 20.29 18.93
CA LEU A 663 37.71 21.15 17.89
C LEU A 663 38.24 22.59 17.84
N ASP A 664 38.92 23.11 18.82
CA ASP A 664 39.51 24.43 19.01
C ASP A 664 39.08 25.04 20.35
N ASN A 665 39.99 25.43 21.18
CA ASN A 665 39.82 26.12 22.48
C ASN A 665 38.71 25.60 23.39
N GLU A 666 38.90 25.63 24.69
CA GLU A 666 37.90 25.19 25.70
C GLU A 666 36.55 25.89 25.47
N ALA A 667 35.44 25.18 25.76
CA ALA A 667 34.12 25.78 25.71
C ALA A 667 33.97 26.94 26.71
N THR A 668 33.31 27.98 26.28
CA THR A 668 32.94 29.13 27.14
C THR A 668 31.43 29.12 27.42
N ASP A 669 30.99 29.78 28.47
CA ASP A 669 29.58 29.85 28.84
C ASP A 669 28.70 30.36 27.69
N GLY A 670 27.63 29.60 27.39
CA GLY A 670 26.63 29.99 26.37
C GLY A 670 26.93 29.56 24.94
N GLU A 671 28.06 28.91 24.70
CA GLU A 671 28.32 28.32 23.38
C GLU A 671 27.45 27.08 23.13
N ALA A 672 26.98 26.90 21.86
CA ALA A 672 26.05 25.85 21.52
C ALA A 672 26.69 24.75 20.67
N LEU A 673 26.46 23.49 21.09
CA LEU A 673 26.57 22.30 20.28
C LEU A 673 25.17 21.88 19.82
N ILE A 674 24.98 21.71 18.52
CA ILE A 674 23.70 21.26 17.95
C ILE A 674 23.92 19.88 17.31
N ILE A 675 23.14 18.90 17.69
CA ILE A 675 23.16 17.54 17.11
C ILE A 675 21.80 17.28 16.46
N ARG A 676 21.81 17.03 15.14
CA ARG A 676 20.63 16.64 14.38
C ARG A 676 20.76 15.19 13.95
N ALA A 677 19.78 14.39 14.29
CA ALA A 677 19.76 12.98 13.97
C ALA A 677 18.33 12.48 13.74
N GLN A 678 18.17 11.41 13.01
CA GLN A 678 16.95 10.64 12.93
C GLN A 678 17.13 9.33 13.67
N ILE A 679 16.11 8.92 14.42
CA ILE A 679 16.12 7.67 15.16
C ILE A 679 15.08 6.71 14.57
N ALA A 680 15.45 5.45 14.42
CA ALA A 680 14.53 4.37 14.08
C ALA A 680 14.55 3.33 15.20
N TRP A 681 13.39 3.07 15.77
CA TRP A 681 13.21 2.14 16.89
C TRP A 681 13.31 0.71 16.40
N LEU A 682 13.97 -0.17 17.16
CA LEU A 682 14.12 -1.58 16.82
C LEU A 682 13.30 -2.43 17.79
N SER A 683 12.41 -3.25 17.24
CA SER A 683 11.85 -4.38 17.99
C SER A 683 12.90 -5.47 18.15
N ALA A 684 12.69 -6.39 19.08
CA ALA A 684 13.57 -7.53 19.26
C ALA A 684 13.71 -8.37 17.96
N GLU A 685 12.64 -8.51 17.21
CA GLU A 685 12.61 -9.21 15.92
C GLU A 685 13.41 -8.47 14.85
N MET A 686 13.21 -7.15 14.71
CA MET A 686 13.98 -6.30 13.80
C MET A 686 15.47 -6.34 14.12
N LEU A 687 15.83 -6.28 15.39
CA LEU A 687 17.22 -6.36 15.84
C LEU A 687 17.85 -7.71 15.44
N GLN A 688 17.13 -8.82 15.64
CA GLN A 688 17.58 -10.15 15.23
C GLN A 688 17.76 -10.25 13.70
N ASP A 689 16.85 -9.70 12.89
CA ASP A 689 16.97 -9.69 11.43
C ASP A 689 18.19 -8.87 10.97
N ILE A 690 18.39 -7.68 11.53
CA ILE A 690 19.58 -6.85 11.23
C ILE A 690 20.87 -7.58 11.61
N GLN A 691 20.95 -8.18 12.78
CA GLN A 691 22.11 -8.95 13.22
C GLN A 691 22.39 -10.14 12.30
N ALA A 692 21.34 -10.89 11.89
CA ALA A 692 21.48 -12.00 10.97
C ALA A 692 22.03 -11.54 9.61
N ARG A 693 21.56 -10.40 9.08
CA ARG A 693 22.06 -9.83 7.81
C ARG A 693 23.50 -9.35 7.91
N LEU A 694 23.87 -8.69 9.01
CA LEU A 694 25.25 -8.25 9.24
C LEU A 694 26.19 -9.46 9.33
N ALA A 695 25.79 -10.52 10.05
CA ALA A 695 26.55 -11.76 10.14
C ALA A 695 26.72 -12.47 8.77
N ALA A 696 25.65 -12.47 7.96
CA ALA A 696 25.71 -13.03 6.59
C ALA A 696 26.64 -12.21 5.67
N ALA A 697 26.59 -10.88 5.77
CA ALA A 697 27.46 -9.99 5.02
C ALA A 697 28.97 -10.17 5.41
N ALA A 698 29.23 -10.31 6.71
CA ALA A 698 30.58 -10.57 7.23
C ALA A 698 31.15 -11.92 6.73
N ARG A 699 30.31 -12.98 6.69
CA ARG A 699 30.71 -14.30 6.12
C ARG A 699 31.05 -14.21 4.63
N ARG A 700 30.29 -13.41 3.85
CA ARG A 700 30.57 -13.19 2.42
C ARG A 700 31.92 -12.47 2.21
N LYS A 701 32.26 -11.47 3.02
CA LYS A 701 33.57 -10.79 2.96
C LYS A 701 34.71 -11.72 3.32
N GLY A 702 34.54 -12.62 4.29
CA GLY A 702 35.56 -13.61 4.69
C GLY A 702 35.86 -14.65 3.59
N PHE A 703 34.94 -14.96 2.70
CA PHE A 703 35.12 -15.90 1.60
C PHE A 703 35.99 -15.36 0.44
N TRP A 704 36.14 -14.03 0.34
CA TRP A 704 36.98 -13.38 -0.70
C TRP A 704 38.45 -13.22 -0.31
N PHE A 705 38.78 -13.38 0.97
CA PHE A 705 40.17 -13.30 1.46
C PHE A 705 40.86 -14.67 1.59
N GLN A 706 40.18 -15.76 1.22
CA GLN A 706 40.76 -17.14 1.21
C GLN A 706 40.85 -17.73 -0.22
N ARG A 707 40.93 -16.91 -1.25
CA ARG A 707 41.28 -17.34 -2.62
C ARG A 707 42.42 -16.51 -3.17
#